data_e20d7d301d8031d6c15e7021fe0827d0
#
_entry.id   e20d7d301d8031d6c15e7021fe0827d0
#
_cell.length_a   1.000
_cell.length_b   1.000
_cell.length_c   1.000
_cell.angle_alpha   90.00
_cell.angle_beta   90.00
_cell.angle_gamma   90.00
#
_symmetry.space_group_name_H-M   'P 1'
#
loop_
_entity.id
_entity.type
_entity.pdbx_description
1 polymer ?
#
loop_
_entity_poly.entity_id
_entity_poly.type
_entity_poly.pdbx_seq_one_letter_code
_entity_poly.pdbx_strand_id
1 'polypeptide(L)'
;MIRAAPFLIVLFLVSSGCGLAMAQDSLNVRLLGELHGFVEEAFDVAMSEDYAYLSSGLASGLRVLDLSDPKAPVEIAYAINSDVCPGVHIWMTDRIRISGDRAYLLYFDGTWSFGHYRLYIYDISDPSTPGRLGFVNLPNECNDPFVKGDHVYIPANEMVGFSGVKVIDVSDAAQPVEVGSFETPGMPYDVYVTGDTAYVADNNALVVYDVADPGSVEELGSYSPQGGMALISYVTMVGGYVYVLDAAYGLRVLDASDPDQIEEVGWLPHNQNDMLFSRVVISGDRAHYLQDGDISGKQLITLDVSDPVAPQVIGSYDMPGFWWFYGFDCRDGHACVAGGKDGLRVVDVSHPDSTAQVVHYDPYDLTSGLAVSGNHAFVSTYMNDLVVYDVTDPSLPVEATSLQFPDSPIKQISIWGDYLYVPGVMANHSGGVSVLDITDPTDPQQIAYWPAPPGYSGVPFNVERYGDYAFVACALGGVEVYDISQIDQPIALDHWTLWDPMTNPDFGVTNVKISWPYLFAPDRAYGLYVLDISNPTDITEVASCSTPGEAMWADISADHDYIYVADFDGGLRVIDVSNPLAPGEVGFCEANLERAVHVATHGDSIYVADGGQIGLHVLDVSDPTAPMEVAYHRTPGVHGHDVAVADGLVYFLDFTHFEIFEVTQEPSGVDEIRPASVVSDYRIHSVYPNPFNATTTVVFDVAQAGRVTLQVYNIAGQKVQTLADGYYDAGRHTRVFRSNDLASGIYFVHLGVNGIRDMRKVVLVR
;
A
#
# COMPACT_ATOMS: atom_id res chain seq x y z
N MET A 1 12.74 8.32 -35.44
CA MET A 1 13.65 8.38 -34.30
C MET A 1 13.14 9.53 -33.44
N ILE A 2 12.16 9.28 -32.64
CA ILE A 2 11.65 10.22 -31.64
C ILE A 2 12.02 9.59 -30.30
N ARG A 3 12.90 10.23 -29.56
CA ARG A 3 13.28 9.82 -28.23
C ARG A 3 12.14 10.23 -27.28
N ALA A 4 11.56 9.26 -26.60
CA ALA A 4 10.74 9.53 -25.45
C ALA A 4 11.63 10.15 -24.37
N ALA A 5 11.22 11.27 -23.81
CA ALA A 5 11.83 11.87 -22.64
C ALA A 5 11.28 11.14 -21.39
N PRO A 6 12.13 10.74 -20.45
CA PRO A 6 11.62 10.19 -19.20
C PRO A 6 11.09 11.32 -18.32
N PHE A 7 9.94 11.12 -17.72
CA PHE A 7 9.47 11.91 -16.60
C PHE A 7 10.48 11.76 -15.46
N LEU A 8 11.15 12.83 -15.14
CA LEU A 8 12.08 12.91 -14.01
C LEU A 8 11.28 13.39 -12.80
N ILE A 9 10.89 12.47 -11.94
CA ILE A 9 10.47 12.82 -10.58
C ILE A 9 11.77 13.03 -9.79
N VAL A 10 12.05 14.27 -9.42
CA VAL A 10 13.23 14.62 -8.61
C VAL A 10 12.88 14.35 -7.15
N LEU A 11 13.47 13.30 -6.60
CA LEU A 11 13.50 13.05 -5.15
C LEU A 11 14.73 13.76 -4.55
N PHE A 12 14.51 14.60 -3.56
CA PHE A 12 15.56 15.10 -2.70
C PHE A 12 15.73 14.20 -1.47
N LEU A 13 16.96 13.73 -1.29
CA LEU A 13 17.42 12.99 -0.10
C LEU A 13 17.72 13.96 1.04
N VAL A 14 17.10 13.74 2.18
CA VAL A 14 17.65 14.25 3.45
C VAL A 14 17.89 13.06 4.36
N SER A 15 19.17 12.80 4.63
CA SER A 15 19.61 11.86 5.66
C SER A 15 19.53 12.53 7.03
N SER A 16 18.61 12.12 7.88
CA SER A 16 18.71 12.43 9.30
C SER A 16 18.34 11.20 10.12
N GLY A 17 19.22 10.91 11.07
CA GLY A 17 19.20 9.73 11.90
C GLY A 17 17.90 9.59 12.72
N CYS A 18 17.32 8.43 12.60
CA CYS A 18 16.16 8.01 13.37
C CYS A 18 16.56 7.75 14.83
N GLY A 19 16.15 8.64 15.71
CA GLY A 19 16.16 8.41 17.17
C GLY A 19 14.80 7.90 17.60
N LEU A 20 14.75 6.67 18.11
CA LEU A 20 13.58 6.05 18.70
C LEU A 20 12.99 6.91 19.82
N ALA A 21 11.86 7.53 19.56
CA ALA A 21 10.92 7.94 20.58
C ALA A 21 9.58 7.29 20.24
N MET A 22 9.18 6.30 21.01
CA MET A 22 7.81 5.79 21.01
C MET A 22 6.90 6.93 21.44
N ALA A 23 6.35 7.65 20.46
CA ALA A 23 5.46 8.77 20.71
C ALA A 23 4.01 8.29 20.76
N GLN A 24 3.21 9.05 21.45
CA GLN A 24 1.76 8.96 21.48
C GLN A 24 1.18 8.90 20.06
N ASP A 25 0.39 7.86 19.75
CA ASP A 25 -0.09 7.61 18.37
C ASP A 25 -1.13 8.65 17.91
N SER A 26 -1.82 9.32 18.83
CA SER A 26 -2.76 10.40 18.52
C SER A 26 -2.94 11.37 19.70
N LEU A 27 -3.29 12.62 19.40
CA LEU A 27 -3.62 13.67 20.36
C LEU A 27 -4.92 14.35 19.93
N ASN A 28 -5.94 14.39 20.80
CA ASN A 28 -7.23 15.06 20.58
C ASN A 28 -7.98 14.63 19.30
N VAL A 29 -7.64 13.47 18.74
CA VAL A 29 -8.30 12.86 17.58
C VAL A 29 -8.74 11.46 17.95
N ARG A 30 -9.97 11.11 17.65
CA ARG A 30 -10.53 9.78 17.88
C ARG A 30 -10.94 9.13 16.57
N LEU A 31 -10.28 8.05 16.20
CA LEU A 31 -10.68 7.21 15.09
C LEU A 31 -12.07 6.63 15.36
N LEU A 32 -13.01 6.83 14.46
CA LEU A 32 -14.37 6.28 14.52
C LEU A 32 -14.49 5.01 13.69
N GLY A 33 -13.99 5.04 12.47
CA GLY A 33 -14.03 3.93 11.53
C GLY A 33 -12.83 3.95 10.60
N GLU A 34 -12.51 2.80 10.07
CA GLU A 34 -11.35 2.55 9.24
C GLU A 34 -11.70 1.47 8.22
N LEU A 35 -11.31 1.69 6.97
CA LEU A 35 -11.35 0.68 5.92
C LEU A 35 -9.92 0.37 5.50
N HIS A 36 -9.57 -0.90 5.64
CA HIS A 36 -8.34 -1.48 5.11
C HIS A 36 -8.64 -2.10 3.75
N GLY A 37 -7.68 -2.10 2.85
CA GLY A 37 -7.84 -2.84 1.60
C GLY A 37 -7.39 -2.09 0.36
N PHE A 38 -6.96 -0.85 0.50
CA PHE A 38 -6.30 -0.15 -0.60
C PHE A 38 -4.90 -0.72 -0.74
N VAL A 39 -4.66 -1.50 -1.79
CA VAL A 39 -3.42 -2.26 -1.94
C VAL A 39 -2.69 -1.81 -3.17
N GLU A 40 -1.42 -1.71 -2.96
CA GLU A 40 -0.43 -1.71 -4.00
C GLU A 40 -0.19 -3.11 -4.58
N GLU A 41 0.66 -3.14 -5.57
CA GLU A 41 1.03 -4.34 -6.32
C GLU A 41 1.38 -5.54 -5.41
N ALA A 42 0.75 -6.68 -5.63
CA ALA A 42 1.17 -7.94 -5.03
C ALA A 42 2.40 -8.48 -5.78
N PHE A 43 3.56 -8.51 -5.12
CA PHE A 43 4.82 -8.91 -5.76
C PHE A 43 5.13 -10.39 -5.66
N ASP A 44 4.85 -11.01 -4.53
CA ASP A 44 5.05 -12.45 -4.35
C ASP A 44 4.02 -13.01 -3.40
N VAL A 45 3.82 -14.32 -3.49
CA VAL A 45 2.89 -15.04 -2.63
C VAL A 45 3.54 -16.34 -2.14
N ALA A 46 3.32 -16.68 -0.88
CA ALA A 46 3.63 -17.98 -0.32
C ALA A 46 2.39 -18.54 0.39
N MET A 47 2.16 -19.85 0.25
CA MET A 47 0.99 -20.51 0.83
C MET A 47 1.40 -21.39 2.02
N SER A 48 0.60 -21.36 3.08
CA SER A 48 0.75 -22.25 4.22
C SER A 48 -0.62 -22.62 4.78
N GLU A 49 -0.93 -23.91 4.83
CA GLU A 49 -2.24 -24.42 5.20
C GLU A 49 -3.35 -23.78 4.35
N ASP A 50 -4.35 -23.17 4.98
CA ASP A 50 -5.47 -22.49 4.32
C ASP A 50 -5.22 -20.98 4.11
N TYR A 51 -3.96 -20.53 4.15
CA TYR A 51 -3.63 -19.11 4.06
C TYR A 51 -2.69 -18.80 2.91
N ALA A 52 -2.91 -17.63 2.27
CA ALA A 52 -1.94 -17.00 1.37
C ALA A 52 -1.32 -15.78 2.06
N TYR A 53 -0.02 -15.68 1.98
CA TYR A 53 0.78 -14.58 2.50
C TYR A 53 1.37 -13.82 1.32
N LEU A 54 1.01 -12.54 1.18
CA LEU A 54 1.46 -11.70 0.07
C LEU A 54 2.47 -10.66 0.56
N SER A 55 3.48 -10.44 -0.25
CA SER A 55 4.29 -9.23 -0.16
C SER A 55 3.62 -8.11 -0.95
N SER A 56 3.49 -6.94 -0.34
CA SER A 56 2.91 -5.77 -1.00
C SER A 56 3.91 -4.62 -1.09
N GLY A 57 3.82 -3.86 -2.21
CA GLY A 57 4.80 -2.88 -2.66
C GLY A 57 5.10 -1.69 -1.74
N LEU A 58 4.50 -0.52 -1.99
CA LEU A 58 4.88 0.75 -1.34
C LEU A 58 4.62 0.80 0.18
N ALA A 59 3.59 0.11 0.68
CA ALA A 59 3.33 0.02 2.11
C ALA A 59 4.22 -1.00 2.84
N SER A 60 5.11 -1.68 2.12
CA SER A 60 6.20 -2.50 2.68
C SER A 60 5.74 -3.49 3.73
N GLY A 61 4.74 -4.33 3.40
CA GLY A 61 4.13 -5.16 4.41
C GLY A 61 3.83 -6.59 4.00
N LEU A 62 3.36 -7.32 5.00
CA LEU A 62 2.85 -8.68 4.88
C LEU A 62 1.32 -8.64 4.94
N ARG A 63 0.64 -9.20 3.95
CA ARG A 63 -0.81 -9.42 3.96
C ARG A 63 -1.13 -10.88 4.13
N VAL A 64 -2.22 -11.18 4.81
CA VAL A 64 -2.66 -12.55 5.06
C VAL A 64 -4.10 -12.70 4.60
N LEU A 65 -4.31 -13.62 3.66
CA LEU A 65 -5.65 -13.99 3.18
C LEU A 65 -5.98 -15.40 3.68
N ASP A 66 -7.19 -15.57 4.19
CA ASP A 66 -7.81 -16.87 4.46
C ASP A 66 -8.36 -17.44 3.15
N LEU A 67 -7.87 -18.60 2.78
CA LEU A 67 -8.26 -19.39 1.60
C LEU A 67 -9.03 -20.66 1.99
N SER A 68 -9.58 -20.77 3.20
CA SER A 68 -10.40 -21.92 3.62
C SER A 68 -11.58 -22.18 2.67
N ASP A 69 -12.09 -21.12 2.03
CA ASP A 69 -12.87 -21.20 0.80
C ASP A 69 -12.08 -20.51 -0.34
N PRO A 70 -11.39 -21.26 -1.20
CA PRO A 70 -10.61 -20.65 -2.28
C PRO A 70 -11.43 -19.82 -3.27
N LYS A 71 -12.77 -19.96 -3.27
CA LYS A 71 -13.69 -19.18 -4.10
C LYS A 71 -14.05 -17.83 -3.49
N ALA A 72 -13.74 -17.64 -2.22
CA ALA A 72 -14.03 -16.44 -1.46
C ALA A 72 -12.86 -16.13 -0.54
N PRO A 73 -11.67 -15.75 -1.05
CA PRO A 73 -10.54 -15.35 -0.23
C PRO A 73 -10.90 -14.12 0.60
N VAL A 74 -10.52 -14.12 1.85
CA VAL A 74 -10.80 -13.02 2.79
C VAL A 74 -9.47 -12.54 3.37
N GLU A 75 -9.17 -11.26 3.23
CA GLU A 75 -8.07 -10.66 3.96
C GLU A 75 -8.41 -10.63 5.45
N ILE A 76 -7.53 -11.20 6.28
CA ILE A 76 -7.74 -11.34 7.71
C ILE A 76 -6.75 -10.55 8.54
N ALA A 77 -5.62 -10.17 7.96
CA ALA A 77 -4.59 -9.40 8.62
C ALA A 77 -3.61 -8.78 7.64
N TYR A 78 -2.97 -7.71 8.09
CA TYR A 78 -1.77 -7.16 7.45
C TYR A 78 -0.80 -6.64 8.51
N ALA A 79 0.49 -6.56 8.17
CA ALA A 79 1.51 -5.99 9.03
C ALA A 79 2.41 -5.07 8.19
N ILE A 80 2.52 -3.81 8.60
CA ILE A 80 3.29 -2.76 7.92
C ILE A 80 4.69 -2.63 8.53
N ASN A 81 5.68 -2.33 7.72
CA ASN A 81 7.02 -1.95 8.16
C ASN A 81 7.13 -0.42 8.26
N SER A 82 6.72 0.13 9.40
CA SER A 82 6.70 1.58 9.67
C SER A 82 8.09 2.25 9.69
N ASP A 83 9.17 1.49 9.63
CA ASP A 83 10.56 1.96 9.62
C ASP A 83 11.18 1.96 8.21
N VAL A 84 10.39 1.67 7.19
CA VAL A 84 10.78 1.79 5.79
C VAL A 84 10.37 3.16 5.29
N CYS A 85 11.31 3.89 4.70
CA CYS A 85 10.97 5.10 3.96
C CYS A 85 10.40 4.67 2.61
N PRO A 86 9.13 4.94 2.28
CA PRO A 86 8.58 4.56 0.99
C PRO A 86 9.30 5.38 -0.09
N GLY A 87 10.28 4.79 -0.68
CA GLY A 87 10.86 5.26 -1.94
C GLY A 87 9.97 4.84 -3.09
N VAL A 88 10.01 5.56 -4.20
CA VAL A 88 9.34 5.16 -5.44
C VAL A 88 9.95 3.83 -5.91
N HIS A 89 9.32 2.73 -5.55
CA HIS A 89 9.69 1.40 -6.02
C HIS A 89 9.22 1.23 -7.46
N ILE A 90 10.10 1.49 -8.38
CA ILE A 90 9.87 1.18 -9.77
C ILE A 90 10.69 -0.09 -10.04
N TRP A 91 10.04 -1.27 -10.17
CA TRP A 91 10.63 -2.48 -10.73
C TRP A 91 11.43 -3.43 -9.83
N MET A 92 11.31 -3.42 -8.50
CA MET A 92 12.03 -4.36 -7.63
C MET A 92 11.07 -5.40 -7.04
N THR A 93 11.53 -6.64 -7.04
CA THR A 93 10.73 -7.80 -6.68
C THR A 93 10.93 -8.15 -5.22
N ASP A 94 9.96 -7.84 -4.38
CA ASP A 94 9.90 -8.41 -3.03
C ASP A 94 9.67 -9.91 -3.11
N ARG A 95 10.21 -10.65 -2.16
CA ARG A 95 10.06 -12.11 -2.07
C ARG A 95 9.56 -12.50 -0.71
N ILE A 96 8.67 -13.49 -0.67
CA ILE A 96 8.18 -14.06 0.58
C ILE A 96 8.39 -15.56 0.62
N ARG A 97 8.82 -16.06 1.78
CA ARG A 97 8.95 -17.49 2.08
C ARG A 97 8.38 -17.81 3.44
N ILE A 98 7.75 -18.97 3.54
CA ILE A 98 7.17 -19.46 4.79
C ILE A 98 7.96 -20.69 5.26
N SER A 99 8.27 -20.73 6.54
CA SER A 99 8.85 -21.92 7.18
C SER A 99 8.34 -22.05 8.62
N GLY A 100 7.51 -23.06 8.86
CA GLY A 100 6.80 -23.23 10.14
C GLY A 100 5.92 -22.02 10.46
N ASP A 101 6.05 -21.48 11.65
CA ASP A 101 5.27 -20.34 12.13
C ASP A 101 5.92 -18.98 11.81
N ARG A 102 6.80 -18.94 10.79
CA ARG A 102 7.50 -17.71 10.41
C ARG A 102 7.36 -17.40 8.94
N ALA A 103 7.15 -16.13 8.64
CA ALA A 103 7.26 -15.56 7.30
C ALA A 103 8.56 -14.74 7.18
N TYR A 104 9.24 -14.89 6.06
CA TYR A 104 10.50 -14.23 5.71
C TYR A 104 10.26 -13.38 4.48
N LEU A 105 10.26 -12.07 4.66
CA LEU A 105 9.99 -11.08 3.62
C LEU A 105 11.28 -10.39 3.24
N LEU A 106 11.75 -10.62 2.03
CA LEU A 106 12.89 -9.90 1.45
C LEU A 106 12.35 -8.66 0.74
N TYR A 107 12.76 -7.50 1.22
CA TYR A 107 12.26 -6.20 0.79
C TYR A 107 13.40 -5.26 0.38
N PHE A 108 13.18 -4.48 -0.70
CA PHE A 108 14.13 -3.47 -1.14
C PHE A 108 13.76 -2.10 -0.56
N ASP A 109 14.69 -1.49 0.18
CA ASP A 109 14.54 -0.16 0.78
C ASP A 109 15.48 0.83 0.09
N GLY A 110 14.91 1.77 -0.66
CA GLY A 110 15.67 2.84 -1.29
C GLY A 110 15.36 3.12 -2.75
N THR A 111 16.21 3.92 -3.37
CA THR A 111 16.18 4.24 -4.80
C THR A 111 17.23 3.43 -5.56
N TRP A 112 17.08 3.28 -6.88
CA TRP A 112 17.99 2.55 -7.78
C TRP A 112 19.50 2.82 -7.56
N SER A 113 19.86 3.98 -7.04
CA SER A 113 21.27 4.37 -6.86
C SER A 113 21.75 4.25 -5.42
N PHE A 114 20.86 4.09 -4.43
CA PHE A 114 21.18 4.17 -3.00
C PHE A 114 20.31 3.27 -2.12
N GLY A 115 19.73 2.20 -2.67
CA GLY A 115 18.92 1.28 -1.89
C GLY A 115 19.72 0.08 -1.35
N HIS A 116 19.11 -0.64 -0.44
CA HIS A 116 19.59 -1.91 0.10
C HIS A 116 18.39 -2.82 0.37
N TYR A 117 18.63 -4.13 0.40
CA TYR A 117 17.62 -5.08 0.79
C TYR A 117 17.56 -5.24 2.31
N ARG A 118 16.38 -5.60 2.81
CA ARG A 118 16.17 -6.06 4.19
C ARG A 118 15.45 -7.40 4.17
N LEU A 119 15.88 -8.31 5.03
CA LEU A 119 15.12 -9.50 5.34
C LEU A 119 14.35 -9.26 6.62
N TYR A 120 13.04 -9.15 6.54
CA TYR A 120 12.13 -9.08 7.69
C TYR A 120 11.65 -10.47 8.08
N ILE A 121 11.47 -10.69 9.38
CA ILE A 121 10.96 -11.94 9.93
C ILE A 121 9.70 -11.64 10.74
N TYR A 122 8.62 -12.34 10.40
CA TYR A 122 7.33 -12.23 11.08
C TYR A 122 6.96 -13.53 11.78
N ASP A 123 6.32 -13.40 12.94
CA ASP A 123 5.56 -14.48 13.59
C ASP A 123 4.19 -14.56 12.92
N ILE A 124 3.86 -15.72 12.38
CA ILE A 124 2.58 -16.05 11.76
C ILE A 124 1.91 -17.24 12.43
N SER A 125 2.30 -17.56 13.68
CA SER A 125 1.66 -18.62 14.47
C SER A 125 0.17 -18.38 14.70
N ASP A 126 -0.26 -17.12 14.71
CA ASP A 126 -1.65 -16.69 14.54
C ASP A 126 -1.74 -15.84 13.27
N PRO A 127 -2.25 -16.40 12.15
CA PRO A 127 -2.34 -15.68 10.88
C PRO A 127 -3.18 -14.40 10.93
N SER A 128 -4.08 -14.29 11.91
CA SER A 128 -4.91 -13.09 12.10
C SER A 128 -4.20 -11.94 12.82
N THR A 129 -2.99 -12.16 13.33
CA THR A 129 -2.20 -11.16 14.05
C THR A 129 -0.70 -11.33 13.78
N PRO A 130 -0.26 -11.21 12.52
CA PRO A 130 1.14 -11.34 12.20
C PRO A 130 1.97 -10.25 12.91
N GLY A 131 3.07 -10.67 13.54
CA GLY A 131 3.92 -9.78 14.31
C GLY A 131 5.35 -9.76 13.80
N ARG A 132 5.93 -8.57 13.54
CA ARG A 132 7.34 -8.48 13.17
C ARG A 132 8.24 -8.85 14.35
N LEU A 133 9.11 -9.83 14.16
CA LEU A 133 10.08 -10.28 15.15
C LEU A 133 11.40 -9.50 15.04
N GLY A 134 11.94 -9.32 13.83
CA GLY A 134 13.18 -8.63 13.59
C GLY A 134 13.51 -8.45 12.13
N PHE A 135 14.68 -7.86 11.84
CA PHE A 135 15.20 -7.73 10.48
C PHE A 135 16.72 -7.67 10.42
N VAL A 136 17.29 -7.91 9.24
CA VAL A 136 18.71 -7.69 8.94
C VAL A 136 18.87 -6.95 7.62
N ASN A 137 19.83 -5.99 7.57
CA ASN A 137 20.18 -5.29 6.34
C ASN A 137 21.06 -6.15 5.45
N LEU A 138 20.82 -6.11 4.15
CA LEU A 138 21.48 -6.88 3.12
C LEU A 138 22.04 -5.96 2.02
N PRO A 139 22.94 -6.45 1.14
CA PRO A 139 23.48 -5.66 0.03
C PRO A 139 22.40 -5.31 -1.03
N ASN A 140 22.80 -4.48 -2.00
CA ASN A 140 21.93 -3.80 -2.95
C ASN A 140 21.22 -4.67 -3.99
N GLU A 141 21.66 -5.93 -4.21
CA GLU A 141 21.01 -6.84 -5.14
C GLU A 141 20.90 -8.22 -4.48
N CYS A 142 19.69 -8.57 -4.07
CA CYS A 142 19.35 -9.88 -3.50
C CYS A 142 18.25 -10.51 -4.33
N ASN A 143 18.35 -11.84 -4.48
CA ASN A 143 17.38 -12.65 -5.19
C ASN A 143 16.64 -13.58 -4.23
N ASP A 144 15.99 -14.61 -4.76
CA ASP A 144 15.04 -15.47 -4.05
C ASP A 144 15.66 -16.16 -2.82
N PRO A 145 15.20 -15.91 -1.59
CA PRO A 145 15.75 -16.51 -0.39
C PRO A 145 15.25 -17.95 -0.21
N PHE A 146 16.10 -18.82 0.31
CA PHE A 146 15.74 -20.17 0.71
C PHE A 146 15.89 -20.34 2.23
N VAL A 147 14.84 -20.84 2.89
CA VAL A 147 14.83 -21.03 4.34
C VAL A 147 15.02 -22.50 4.68
N LYS A 148 16.01 -22.81 5.52
CA LYS A 148 16.24 -24.15 6.02
C LYS A 148 16.59 -24.13 7.51
N GLY A 149 15.68 -24.62 8.33
CA GLY A 149 15.86 -24.61 9.78
C GLY A 149 16.07 -23.18 10.29
N ASP A 150 17.17 -22.97 11.00
CA ASP A 150 17.53 -21.68 11.55
C ASP A 150 18.43 -20.84 10.62
N HIS A 151 18.51 -21.18 9.33
CA HIS A 151 19.30 -20.43 8.36
C HIS A 151 18.47 -20.01 7.14
N VAL A 152 18.76 -18.80 6.66
CA VAL A 152 18.25 -18.26 5.39
C VAL A 152 19.43 -18.07 4.45
N TYR A 153 19.35 -18.67 3.29
CA TYR A 153 20.34 -18.56 2.22
C TYR A 153 19.82 -17.56 1.20
N ILE A 154 20.61 -16.53 0.89
CA ILE A 154 20.18 -15.42 0.04
C ILE A 154 21.21 -15.23 -1.08
N PRO A 155 20.84 -15.52 -2.35
CA PRO A 155 21.66 -15.13 -3.50
C PRO A 155 21.79 -13.61 -3.55
N ALA A 156 23.01 -13.10 -3.65
CA ALA A 156 23.29 -11.68 -3.61
C ALA A 156 24.36 -11.28 -4.63
N ASN A 157 24.12 -10.13 -5.30
CA ASN A 157 25.05 -9.54 -6.25
C ASN A 157 25.31 -8.09 -5.88
N GLU A 158 26.55 -7.73 -5.61
CA GLU A 158 26.94 -6.34 -5.43
C GLU A 158 27.47 -5.80 -6.78
N MET A 159 27.05 -4.64 -7.21
CA MET A 159 27.49 -4.03 -8.47
C MET A 159 29.02 -3.93 -8.61
N VAL A 160 29.73 -3.89 -7.48
CA VAL A 160 31.20 -3.91 -7.41
C VAL A 160 31.59 -4.70 -6.15
N GLY A 161 31.95 -5.96 -6.31
CA GLY A 161 32.47 -6.73 -5.19
C GLY A 161 31.97 -8.17 -5.13
N PHE A 162 31.04 -8.45 -4.23
CA PHE A 162 30.56 -9.79 -3.93
C PHE A 162 29.51 -10.27 -4.93
N SER A 163 29.66 -11.49 -5.44
CA SER A 163 28.63 -12.25 -6.12
C SER A 163 28.62 -13.66 -5.54
N GLY A 164 27.49 -14.06 -4.93
CA GLY A 164 27.45 -15.32 -4.20
C GLY A 164 26.21 -15.46 -3.33
N VAL A 165 26.29 -16.32 -2.32
CA VAL A 165 25.18 -16.57 -1.39
C VAL A 165 25.57 -16.12 0.02
N LYS A 166 24.69 -15.35 0.67
CA LYS A 166 24.81 -14.99 2.09
C LYS A 166 24.01 -15.97 2.93
N VAL A 167 24.52 -16.28 4.13
CA VAL A 167 23.85 -17.17 5.08
C VAL A 167 23.55 -16.39 6.35
N ILE A 168 22.26 -16.29 6.66
CA ILE A 168 21.72 -15.55 7.81
C ILE A 168 21.23 -16.57 8.85
N ASP A 169 21.76 -16.49 10.06
CA ASP A 169 21.21 -17.21 11.22
C ASP A 169 19.98 -16.46 11.74
N VAL A 170 18.86 -17.15 11.81
CA VAL A 170 17.55 -16.68 12.27
C VAL A 170 17.05 -17.46 13.48
N SER A 171 17.94 -18.17 14.18
CA SER A 171 17.61 -18.88 15.42
C SER A 171 17.07 -17.92 16.47
N ASP A 172 17.65 -16.72 16.59
CA ASP A 172 17.07 -15.57 17.27
C ASP A 172 16.45 -14.62 16.23
N ALA A 173 15.17 -14.80 15.94
CA ALA A 173 14.45 -14.00 14.95
C ALA A 173 14.38 -12.50 15.28
N ALA A 174 14.60 -12.10 16.55
CA ALA A 174 14.66 -10.71 16.95
C ALA A 174 16.03 -10.05 16.62
N GLN A 175 17.07 -10.85 16.43
CA GLN A 175 18.42 -10.39 16.10
C GLN A 175 19.06 -11.30 15.04
N PRO A 176 18.51 -11.35 13.81
CA PRO A 176 19.10 -12.15 12.74
C PRO A 176 20.47 -11.62 12.39
N VAL A 177 21.43 -12.53 12.08
CA VAL A 177 22.82 -12.17 11.85
C VAL A 177 23.45 -12.96 10.70
N GLU A 178 24.24 -12.30 9.85
CA GLU A 178 25.05 -12.99 8.84
C GLU A 178 26.14 -13.83 9.51
N VAL A 179 26.12 -15.14 9.27
CA VAL A 179 27.07 -16.11 9.85
C VAL A 179 28.05 -16.66 8.83
N GLY A 180 27.81 -16.45 7.54
CA GLY A 180 28.69 -16.88 6.47
C GLY A 180 28.28 -16.30 5.13
N SER A 181 29.19 -16.41 4.17
CA SER A 181 28.93 -16.14 2.76
C SER A 181 29.94 -16.87 1.90
N PHE A 182 29.57 -17.21 0.68
CA PHE A 182 30.45 -17.83 -0.30
C PHE A 182 30.23 -17.27 -1.69
N GLU A 183 31.33 -17.05 -2.40
CA GLU A 183 31.30 -16.54 -3.77
C GLU A 183 30.89 -17.61 -4.76
N THR A 184 30.19 -17.22 -5.84
CA THR A 184 29.88 -18.09 -6.97
C THR A 184 30.57 -17.59 -8.24
N PRO A 185 30.82 -18.48 -9.24
CA PRO A 185 31.51 -18.09 -10.46
C PRO A 185 30.77 -17.06 -11.33
N GLY A 186 29.44 -16.99 -11.22
CA GLY A 186 28.57 -16.12 -12.02
C GLY A 186 27.73 -15.20 -11.15
N MET A 187 26.47 -15.04 -11.53
CA MET A 187 25.46 -14.27 -10.82
C MET A 187 24.39 -15.24 -10.29
N PRO A 188 24.32 -15.50 -8.98
CA PRO A 188 23.33 -16.42 -8.44
C PRO A 188 21.94 -15.77 -8.45
N TYR A 189 20.97 -16.51 -8.98
CA TYR A 189 19.57 -16.10 -9.02
C TYR A 189 18.72 -16.81 -7.98
N ASP A 190 19.04 -18.08 -7.67
CA ASP A 190 18.28 -18.89 -6.76
C ASP A 190 19.16 -19.93 -6.06
N VAL A 191 18.70 -20.42 -4.92
CA VAL A 191 19.40 -21.45 -4.13
C VAL A 191 18.40 -22.42 -3.50
N TYR A 192 18.71 -23.71 -3.57
CA TYR A 192 17.96 -24.75 -2.89
C TYR A 192 18.90 -25.55 -1.97
N VAL A 193 18.51 -25.73 -0.71
CA VAL A 193 19.36 -26.42 0.28
C VAL A 193 18.69 -27.68 0.84
N THR A 194 19.36 -28.80 0.75
CA THR A 194 18.90 -30.06 1.35
C THR A 194 20.07 -30.81 2.02
N GLY A 195 19.84 -31.36 3.21
CA GLY A 195 20.96 -31.89 4.01
C GLY A 195 22.01 -30.79 4.22
N ASP A 196 23.25 -31.08 3.94
CA ASP A 196 24.38 -30.17 4.02
C ASP A 196 24.82 -29.68 2.63
N THR A 197 23.94 -29.81 1.63
CA THR A 197 24.25 -29.47 0.24
C THR A 197 23.37 -28.33 -0.25
N ALA A 198 23.98 -27.28 -0.84
CA ALA A 198 23.33 -26.20 -1.54
C ALA A 198 23.51 -26.35 -3.05
N TYR A 199 22.42 -26.17 -3.77
CA TYR A 199 22.35 -26.13 -5.23
C TYR A 199 22.05 -24.69 -5.63
N VAL A 200 22.97 -24.07 -6.37
CA VAL A 200 22.87 -22.64 -6.73
C VAL A 200 22.67 -22.51 -8.22
N ALA A 201 21.56 -21.84 -8.60
CA ALA A 201 21.31 -21.40 -9.97
C ALA A 201 22.16 -20.17 -10.27
N ASP A 202 23.32 -20.35 -10.88
CA ASP A 202 24.37 -19.36 -11.04
C ASP A 202 24.50 -18.90 -12.49
N ASN A 203 23.42 -18.27 -13.02
CA ASN A 203 23.34 -17.77 -14.40
C ASN A 203 23.66 -18.86 -15.45
N ASN A 204 24.93 -19.15 -15.70
CA ASN A 204 25.39 -20.07 -16.76
C ASN A 204 25.51 -21.54 -16.31
N ALA A 205 25.31 -21.79 -15.02
CA ALA A 205 25.53 -23.11 -14.44
C ALA A 205 24.64 -23.40 -13.22
N LEU A 206 24.41 -24.65 -12.93
CA LEU A 206 24.09 -25.10 -11.58
C LEU A 206 25.41 -25.40 -10.87
N VAL A 207 25.65 -24.82 -9.70
CA VAL A 207 26.84 -25.07 -8.88
C VAL A 207 26.41 -25.69 -7.55
N VAL A 208 27.12 -26.70 -7.09
CA VAL A 208 26.77 -27.47 -5.89
C VAL A 208 27.84 -27.24 -4.82
N TYR A 209 27.40 -26.94 -3.60
CA TYR A 209 28.29 -26.64 -2.47
C TYR A 209 27.98 -27.46 -1.25
N ASP A 210 29.04 -27.81 -0.47
CA ASP A 210 28.90 -28.28 0.92
C ASP A 210 28.71 -27.03 1.82
N VAL A 211 27.59 -27.01 2.53
CA VAL A 211 27.20 -25.92 3.45
C VAL A 211 27.00 -26.39 4.87
N ALA A 212 27.61 -27.55 5.23
CA ALA A 212 27.58 -28.09 6.60
C ALA A 212 28.12 -27.07 7.63
N ASP A 213 29.13 -26.30 7.25
CA ASP A 213 29.64 -25.17 8.00
C ASP A 213 29.53 -23.89 7.17
N PRO A 214 28.56 -22.97 7.47
CA PRO A 214 28.41 -21.73 6.72
C PRO A 214 29.62 -20.81 6.67
N GLY A 215 30.57 -21.00 7.60
CA GLY A 215 31.86 -20.28 7.64
C GLY A 215 32.96 -20.92 6.79
N SER A 216 32.70 -22.11 6.21
CA SER A 216 33.73 -22.88 5.45
C SER A 216 33.08 -23.70 4.34
N VAL A 217 32.52 -23.03 3.35
CA VAL A 217 31.78 -23.64 2.23
C VAL A 217 32.75 -24.10 1.15
N GLU A 218 32.57 -25.33 0.62
CA GLU A 218 33.37 -25.92 -0.44
C GLU A 218 32.49 -26.24 -1.66
N GLU A 219 32.98 -25.93 -2.88
CA GLU A 219 32.35 -26.39 -4.13
C GLU A 219 32.53 -27.91 -4.29
N LEU A 220 31.40 -28.61 -4.49
CA LEU A 220 31.39 -30.04 -4.73
C LEU A 220 31.39 -30.38 -6.22
N GLY A 221 30.74 -29.56 -7.05
CA GLY A 221 30.67 -29.77 -8.49
C GLY A 221 29.79 -28.77 -9.20
N SER A 222 29.71 -28.89 -10.53
CA SER A 222 28.88 -27.97 -11.32
C SER A 222 28.38 -28.63 -12.60
N TYR A 223 27.26 -28.14 -13.11
CA TYR A 223 26.68 -28.49 -14.39
C TYR A 223 26.47 -27.26 -15.25
N SER A 224 26.96 -27.28 -16.50
CA SER A 224 26.72 -26.26 -17.50
C SER A 224 26.08 -26.87 -18.74
N PRO A 225 24.90 -26.36 -19.18
CA PRO A 225 24.25 -26.87 -20.39
C PRO A 225 25.14 -26.76 -21.63
N GLN A 226 25.09 -27.79 -22.49
CA GLN A 226 25.85 -27.79 -23.75
C GLN A 226 25.10 -26.98 -24.83
N GLY A 227 25.79 -26.06 -25.52
CA GLY A 227 25.31 -25.54 -26.81
C GLY A 227 24.82 -24.09 -26.89
N GLY A 228 25.08 -23.26 -25.91
CA GLY A 228 24.69 -21.83 -25.95
C GLY A 228 24.91 -21.09 -24.65
N MET A 229 24.50 -19.82 -24.61
CA MET A 229 24.39 -19.07 -23.35
C MET A 229 23.17 -19.59 -22.61
N ALA A 230 23.36 -20.45 -21.61
CA ALA A 230 22.31 -20.79 -20.65
C ALA A 230 21.99 -19.60 -19.76
N LEU A 231 20.77 -19.55 -19.22
CA LEU A 231 20.38 -18.62 -18.19
C LEU A 231 19.65 -19.43 -17.10
N ILE A 232 20.43 -20.09 -16.25
CA ILE A 232 19.89 -20.88 -15.13
C ILE A 232 19.41 -19.89 -14.06
N SER A 233 18.10 -19.75 -13.97
CA SER A 233 17.46 -18.73 -13.13
C SER A 233 16.74 -19.27 -11.90
N TYR A 234 16.46 -20.59 -11.85
CA TYR A 234 15.76 -21.22 -10.75
C TYR A 234 16.22 -22.66 -10.52
N VAL A 235 16.18 -23.11 -9.27
CA VAL A 235 16.53 -24.49 -8.89
C VAL A 235 15.60 -25.02 -7.81
N THR A 236 15.16 -26.27 -7.96
CA THR A 236 14.42 -27.00 -6.92
C THR A 236 14.75 -28.50 -7.01
N MET A 237 14.37 -29.27 -5.98
CA MET A 237 14.66 -30.71 -5.95
C MET A 237 13.44 -31.51 -5.50
N VAL A 238 13.15 -32.59 -6.22
CA VAL A 238 12.14 -33.58 -5.83
C VAL A 238 12.61 -35.00 -6.20
N GLY A 239 12.37 -35.95 -5.31
CA GLY A 239 12.64 -37.36 -5.56
C GLY A 239 14.11 -37.69 -5.84
N GLY A 240 15.04 -36.80 -5.44
CA GLY A 240 16.49 -36.97 -5.69
C GLY A 240 16.96 -36.37 -7.01
N TYR A 241 16.07 -35.76 -7.80
CA TYR A 241 16.41 -35.07 -9.03
C TYR A 241 16.35 -33.56 -8.83
N VAL A 242 17.29 -32.84 -9.45
CA VAL A 242 17.34 -31.37 -9.47
C VAL A 242 16.67 -30.86 -10.72
N TYR A 243 15.69 -30.01 -10.54
CA TYR A 243 14.99 -29.31 -11.61
C TYR A 243 15.56 -27.91 -11.72
N VAL A 244 16.09 -27.55 -12.87
CA VAL A 244 16.59 -26.19 -13.13
C VAL A 244 15.84 -25.56 -14.28
N LEU A 245 15.47 -24.30 -14.09
CA LEU A 245 14.87 -23.51 -15.15
C LEU A 245 15.96 -22.77 -15.91
N ASP A 246 16.16 -23.17 -17.15
CA ASP A 246 16.98 -22.45 -18.12
C ASP A 246 16.06 -21.45 -18.86
N ALA A 247 16.11 -20.18 -18.47
CA ALA A 247 15.22 -19.15 -19.01
C ALA A 247 15.32 -18.99 -20.53
N ALA A 248 16.42 -19.47 -21.13
CA ALA A 248 16.60 -19.43 -22.58
C ALA A 248 16.11 -20.70 -23.30
N TYR A 249 16.05 -21.86 -22.61
CA TYR A 249 15.84 -23.14 -23.30
C TYR A 249 14.82 -24.09 -22.66
N GLY A 250 14.31 -23.79 -21.47
CA GLY A 250 13.25 -24.56 -20.81
C GLY A 250 13.65 -25.26 -19.52
N LEU A 251 12.86 -26.25 -19.09
CA LEU A 251 13.07 -26.99 -17.86
C LEU A 251 14.01 -28.15 -18.10
N ARG A 252 15.09 -28.24 -17.31
CA ARG A 252 16.03 -29.37 -17.32
C ARG A 252 15.93 -30.16 -16.03
N VAL A 253 16.09 -31.47 -16.13
CA VAL A 253 16.09 -32.36 -14.98
C VAL A 253 17.46 -33.03 -14.91
N LEU A 254 18.10 -32.89 -13.75
CA LEU A 254 19.46 -33.36 -13.53
C LEU A 254 19.48 -34.45 -12.44
N ASP A 255 20.26 -35.50 -12.64
CA ASP A 255 20.68 -36.38 -11.57
C ASP A 255 21.95 -35.77 -10.95
N ALA A 256 21.85 -35.31 -9.73
CA ALA A 256 22.94 -34.75 -8.94
C ALA A 256 23.20 -35.58 -7.68
N SER A 257 22.88 -36.87 -7.72
CA SER A 257 23.15 -37.80 -6.62
C SER A 257 24.64 -37.96 -6.35
N ASP A 258 25.50 -37.76 -7.38
CA ASP A 258 26.94 -37.59 -7.28
C ASP A 258 27.31 -36.18 -7.78
N PRO A 259 27.62 -35.23 -6.88
CA PRO A 259 27.94 -33.85 -7.28
C PRO A 259 29.14 -33.72 -8.23
N ASP A 260 30.07 -34.67 -8.21
CA ASP A 260 31.21 -34.72 -9.15
C ASP A 260 30.82 -35.16 -10.57
N GLN A 261 29.60 -35.73 -10.75
CA GLN A 261 29.11 -36.29 -12.00
C GLN A 261 27.64 -35.98 -12.25
N ILE A 262 27.32 -34.69 -12.31
CA ILE A 262 25.95 -34.22 -12.56
C ILE A 262 25.57 -34.53 -14.01
N GLU A 263 24.49 -35.26 -14.22
CA GLU A 263 24.01 -35.69 -15.53
C GLU A 263 22.62 -35.11 -15.84
N GLU A 264 22.44 -34.54 -17.05
CA GLU A 264 21.11 -34.18 -17.55
C GLU A 264 20.37 -35.46 -17.95
N VAL A 265 19.26 -35.75 -17.29
CA VAL A 265 18.46 -36.96 -17.50
C VAL A 265 17.14 -36.67 -18.19
N GLY A 266 16.64 -35.43 -18.13
CA GLY A 266 15.40 -35.00 -18.77
C GLY A 266 15.45 -33.53 -19.22
N TRP A 267 14.71 -33.21 -20.25
CA TRP A 267 14.61 -31.87 -20.77
C TRP A 267 13.24 -31.61 -21.42
N LEU A 268 12.58 -30.52 -21.03
CA LEU A 268 11.39 -29.98 -21.66
C LEU A 268 11.73 -28.65 -22.31
N PRO A 269 11.90 -28.58 -23.66
CA PRO A 269 12.21 -27.33 -24.34
C PRO A 269 10.97 -26.41 -24.36
N HIS A 270 11.21 -25.12 -24.26
CA HIS A 270 10.18 -24.12 -24.52
C HIS A 270 10.45 -23.36 -25.83
N ASN A 271 9.54 -22.47 -26.22
CA ASN A 271 9.67 -21.66 -27.43
C ASN A 271 10.70 -20.53 -27.19
N GLN A 272 11.73 -20.41 -28.03
CA GLN A 272 12.87 -19.48 -27.85
C GLN A 272 12.55 -17.98 -27.82
N ASN A 273 11.29 -17.61 -28.00
CA ASN A 273 10.88 -16.20 -27.92
C ASN A 273 10.35 -15.80 -26.53
N ASP A 274 10.19 -16.74 -25.62
CA ASP A 274 9.58 -16.55 -24.33
C ASP A 274 10.67 -16.65 -23.26
N MET A 275 11.02 -15.58 -22.58
CA MET A 275 11.95 -15.61 -21.45
C MET A 275 11.24 -16.06 -20.19
N LEU A 276 11.77 -17.11 -19.54
CA LEU A 276 11.21 -17.68 -18.32
C LEU A 276 11.95 -17.13 -17.09
N PHE A 277 11.31 -16.26 -16.33
CA PHE A 277 11.88 -15.73 -15.09
C PHE A 277 11.10 -16.14 -13.83
N SER A 278 10.27 -17.17 -13.92
CA SER A 278 9.49 -17.63 -12.77
C SER A 278 10.15 -18.79 -12.05
N ARG A 279 9.70 -19.06 -10.84
CA ARG A 279 10.07 -20.28 -10.11
C ARG A 279 9.31 -21.51 -10.65
N VAL A 280 9.76 -22.69 -10.28
CA VAL A 280 9.05 -23.96 -10.50
C VAL A 280 8.55 -24.46 -9.14
N VAL A 281 7.24 -24.54 -8.97
CA VAL A 281 6.63 -25.11 -7.76
C VAL A 281 6.25 -26.55 -8.03
N ILE A 282 6.70 -27.47 -7.18
CA ILE A 282 6.42 -28.89 -7.32
C ILE A 282 5.48 -29.34 -6.19
N SER A 283 4.37 -29.98 -6.59
CA SER A 283 3.37 -30.54 -5.69
C SER A 283 3.08 -32.00 -6.09
N GLY A 284 3.66 -32.97 -5.36
CA GLY A 284 3.57 -34.39 -5.69
C GLY A 284 4.24 -34.69 -7.03
N ASP A 285 3.49 -35.35 -7.94
CA ASP A 285 3.96 -35.73 -9.29
C ASP A 285 3.75 -34.61 -10.32
N ARG A 286 3.46 -33.40 -9.88
CA ARG A 286 3.21 -32.22 -10.76
C ARG A 286 4.19 -31.12 -10.49
N ALA A 287 4.58 -30.43 -11.55
CA ALA A 287 5.30 -29.17 -11.48
C ALA A 287 4.51 -28.06 -12.16
N HIS A 288 4.59 -26.87 -11.62
CA HIS A 288 3.94 -25.68 -12.15
C HIS A 288 4.98 -24.57 -12.37
N TYR A 289 4.86 -23.83 -13.45
CA TYR A 289 5.66 -22.63 -13.71
C TYR A 289 4.89 -21.63 -14.54
N LEU A 290 5.30 -20.37 -14.47
CA LEU A 290 4.74 -19.30 -15.29
C LEU A 290 5.65 -19.04 -16.49
N GLN A 291 5.06 -18.87 -17.67
CA GLN A 291 5.79 -18.46 -18.88
C GLN A 291 5.16 -17.24 -19.53
N ASP A 292 5.96 -16.48 -20.27
CA ASP A 292 5.42 -15.50 -21.19
C ASP A 292 4.65 -16.20 -22.30
N GLY A 293 3.38 -15.86 -22.50
CA GLY A 293 2.61 -16.26 -23.66
C GLY A 293 2.86 -15.32 -24.82
N ASP A 294 2.28 -15.64 -25.98
CA ASP A 294 2.21 -14.71 -27.11
C ASP A 294 1.61 -13.37 -26.66
N ILE A 295 1.82 -12.31 -27.41
CA ILE A 295 1.51 -10.86 -27.21
C ILE A 295 0.27 -10.53 -26.33
N SER A 296 -0.52 -11.50 -25.92
CA SER A 296 -1.82 -11.35 -25.24
C SER A 296 -1.86 -11.76 -23.75
N GLY A 297 -0.75 -12.17 -23.13
CA GLY A 297 -0.79 -12.54 -21.70
C GLY A 297 0.24 -13.53 -21.25
N LYS A 298 0.08 -14.00 -20.02
CA LYS A 298 0.91 -14.98 -19.33
C LYS A 298 0.20 -16.32 -19.24
N GLN A 299 0.96 -17.41 -19.09
CA GLN A 299 0.41 -18.76 -18.93
C GLN A 299 0.96 -19.44 -17.68
N LEU A 300 0.08 -20.04 -16.90
CA LEU A 300 0.45 -21.03 -15.90
C LEU A 300 0.48 -22.41 -16.56
N ILE A 301 1.63 -23.04 -16.56
CA ILE A 301 1.86 -24.37 -17.14
C ILE A 301 1.88 -25.42 -16.05
N THR A 302 1.19 -26.52 -16.28
CA THR A 302 1.22 -27.71 -15.42
C THR A 302 1.88 -28.87 -16.13
N LEU A 303 2.85 -29.49 -15.47
CA LEU A 303 3.59 -30.64 -15.95
C LEU A 303 3.27 -31.90 -15.13
N ASP A 304 3.33 -33.04 -15.78
CA ASP A 304 3.55 -34.33 -15.14
C ASP A 304 5.07 -34.55 -15.03
N VAL A 305 5.56 -34.73 -13.82
CA VAL A 305 6.97 -35.02 -13.47
C VAL A 305 7.11 -36.34 -12.73
N SER A 306 6.10 -37.21 -12.82
CA SER A 306 6.13 -38.57 -12.25
C SER A 306 7.27 -39.45 -12.86
N ASP A 307 7.62 -39.18 -14.13
CA ASP A 307 8.82 -39.68 -14.77
C ASP A 307 9.82 -38.54 -15.00
N PRO A 308 10.85 -38.40 -14.16
CA PRO A 308 11.80 -37.28 -14.26
C PRO A 308 12.57 -37.23 -15.59
N VAL A 309 12.73 -38.34 -16.28
CA VAL A 309 13.45 -38.36 -17.57
C VAL A 309 12.56 -37.95 -18.76
N ALA A 310 11.25 -37.84 -18.55
CA ALA A 310 10.29 -37.50 -19.59
C ALA A 310 9.19 -36.55 -19.10
N PRO A 311 9.52 -35.34 -18.58
CA PRO A 311 8.51 -34.39 -18.14
C PRO A 311 7.58 -33.98 -19.30
N GLN A 312 6.28 -33.91 -19.05
CA GLN A 312 5.27 -33.59 -20.06
C GLN A 312 4.33 -32.49 -19.65
N VAL A 313 4.01 -31.58 -20.56
CA VAL A 313 2.92 -30.62 -20.35
C VAL A 313 1.58 -31.35 -20.35
N ILE A 314 0.83 -31.22 -19.26
CA ILE A 314 -0.49 -31.84 -19.08
C ILE A 314 -1.60 -30.82 -18.97
N GLY A 315 -1.30 -29.53 -18.85
CA GLY A 315 -2.29 -28.45 -18.82
C GLY A 315 -1.66 -27.09 -18.90
N SER A 316 -2.48 -26.11 -19.27
CA SER A 316 -2.12 -24.71 -19.26
C SER A 316 -3.32 -23.85 -18.95
N TYR A 317 -3.11 -22.70 -18.32
CA TYR A 317 -4.13 -21.70 -18.07
C TYR A 317 -3.62 -20.32 -18.53
N ASP A 318 -4.35 -19.71 -19.48
CA ASP A 318 -4.07 -18.36 -19.97
C ASP A 318 -4.54 -17.30 -18.97
N MET A 319 -3.67 -16.36 -18.63
CA MET A 319 -3.97 -15.22 -17.75
C MET A 319 -3.97 -13.93 -18.57
N PRO A 320 -5.11 -13.54 -19.18
CA PRO A 320 -5.20 -12.31 -19.94
C PRO A 320 -5.04 -11.09 -19.03
N GLY A 321 -4.36 -10.05 -19.53
CA GLY A 321 -4.16 -8.80 -18.79
C GLY A 321 -2.85 -8.73 -17.99
N PHE A 322 -2.18 -9.82 -17.71
CA PHE A 322 -0.92 -9.86 -16.97
C PHE A 322 0.26 -9.45 -17.86
N TRP A 323 0.91 -8.34 -17.53
CA TRP A 323 2.09 -7.84 -18.27
C TRP A 323 3.42 -8.19 -17.59
N TRP A 324 3.42 -8.38 -16.24
CA TRP A 324 4.61 -8.67 -15.44
C TRP A 324 4.33 -9.81 -14.48
N PHE A 325 5.33 -10.67 -14.25
CA PHE A 325 5.25 -11.68 -13.20
C PHE A 325 5.91 -11.17 -11.95
N TYR A 326 5.27 -11.49 -10.86
CA TYR A 326 5.85 -11.27 -9.56
C TYR A 326 6.12 -12.61 -8.90
N GLY A 327 5.17 -13.30 -8.35
CA GLY A 327 5.38 -14.61 -7.77
C GLY A 327 4.15 -15.51 -7.82
N PHE A 328 4.33 -16.79 -7.59
CA PHE A 328 3.21 -17.71 -7.40
C PHE A 328 3.60 -18.86 -6.47
N ASP A 329 2.61 -19.49 -5.88
CA ASP A 329 2.76 -20.70 -5.10
C ASP A 329 1.59 -21.66 -5.37
N CYS A 330 1.81 -22.97 -5.19
CA CYS A 330 0.81 -24.00 -5.44
C CYS A 330 0.69 -24.92 -4.25
N ARG A 331 -0.54 -25.14 -3.80
CA ARG A 331 -0.84 -26.06 -2.70
C ARG A 331 -2.24 -26.64 -2.86
N ASP A 332 -2.40 -27.91 -2.49
CA ASP A 332 -3.71 -28.61 -2.40
C ASP A 332 -4.58 -28.48 -3.66
N GLY A 333 -3.95 -28.49 -4.83
CA GLY A 333 -4.62 -28.39 -6.13
C GLY A 333 -5.02 -26.97 -6.52
N HIS A 334 -4.57 -25.95 -5.79
CA HIS A 334 -4.75 -24.55 -6.15
C HIS A 334 -3.41 -23.86 -6.36
N ALA A 335 -3.34 -23.00 -7.36
CA ALA A 335 -2.24 -22.08 -7.58
C ALA A 335 -2.69 -20.66 -7.23
N CYS A 336 -1.93 -19.99 -6.36
CA CYS A 336 -2.06 -18.56 -6.07
C CYS A 336 -1.02 -17.80 -6.87
N VAL A 337 -1.43 -16.84 -7.68
CA VAL A 337 -0.55 -16.04 -8.54
C VAL A 337 -0.67 -14.58 -8.17
N ALA A 338 0.44 -13.97 -7.73
CA ALA A 338 0.54 -12.55 -7.48
C ALA A 338 0.70 -11.83 -8.82
N GLY A 339 -0.21 -10.93 -9.13
CA GLY A 339 -0.34 -10.28 -10.42
C GLY A 339 0.03 -8.80 -10.43
N GLY A 340 0.81 -8.34 -9.47
CA GLY A 340 1.07 -6.92 -9.33
C GLY A 340 -0.22 -6.16 -9.11
N LYS A 341 -0.48 -5.20 -9.97
CA LYS A 341 -1.71 -4.39 -9.98
C LYS A 341 -3.00 -5.20 -10.17
N ASP A 342 -2.90 -6.40 -10.73
CA ASP A 342 -4.05 -7.30 -10.89
C ASP A 342 -4.31 -8.16 -9.62
N GLY A 343 -3.67 -7.87 -8.49
CA GLY A 343 -3.92 -8.53 -7.21
C GLY A 343 -3.54 -10.02 -7.18
N LEU A 344 -4.39 -10.84 -6.57
CA LEU A 344 -4.19 -12.29 -6.43
C LEU A 344 -5.19 -13.07 -7.28
N ARG A 345 -4.69 -14.01 -8.10
CA ARG A 345 -5.53 -15.00 -8.78
C ARG A 345 -5.39 -16.36 -8.12
N VAL A 346 -6.52 -17.00 -7.84
CA VAL A 346 -6.57 -18.39 -7.39
C VAL A 346 -7.05 -19.25 -8.56
N VAL A 347 -6.26 -20.25 -8.93
CA VAL A 347 -6.50 -21.12 -10.09
C VAL A 347 -6.56 -22.56 -9.62
N ASP A 348 -7.62 -23.29 -9.97
CA ASP A 348 -7.73 -24.73 -9.74
C ASP A 348 -6.82 -25.47 -10.73
N VAL A 349 -5.79 -26.11 -10.23
CA VAL A 349 -4.83 -26.95 -10.97
C VAL A 349 -4.97 -28.44 -10.64
N SER A 350 -6.01 -28.81 -9.89
CA SER A 350 -6.27 -30.20 -9.50
C SER A 350 -6.63 -31.06 -10.71
N HIS A 351 -7.20 -30.46 -11.76
CA HIS A 351 -7.59 -31.11 -13.00
C HIS A 351 -6.91 -30.41 -14.19
N PRO A 352 -5.70 -30.83 -14.61
CA PRO A 352 -4.93 -30.14 -15.64
C PRO A 352 -5.66 -29.96 -16.98
N ASP A 353 -6.52 -30.92 -17.35
CA ASP A 353 -7.33 -30.87 -18.59
C ASP A 353 -8.41 -29.78 -18.57
N SER A 354 -8.70 -29.21 -17.40
CA SER A 354 -9.77 -28.23 -17.18
C SER A 354 -9.38 -27.17 -16.16
N THR A 355 -8.12 -26.75 -16.16
CA THR A 355 -7.61 -25.66 -15.32
C THR A 355 -8.47 -24.41 -15.50
N ALA A 356 -8.96 -23.86 -14.41
CA ALA A 356 -9.87 -22.72 -14.43
C ALA A 356 -9.60 -21.76 -13.28
N GLN A 357 -9.76 -20.47 -13.52
CA GLN A 357 -9.75 -19.49 -12.45
C GLN A 357 -10.89 -19.77 -11.48
N VAL A 358 -10.55 -19.89 -10.21
CA VAL A 358 -11.50 -20.06 -9.11
C VAL A 358 -12.04 -18.71 -8.70
N VAL A 359 -11.13 -17.75 -8.49
CA VAL A 359 -11.43 -16.38 -8.11
C VAL A 359 -10.29 -15.45 -8.51
N HIS A 360 -10.63 -14.18 -8.70
CA HIS A 360 -9.69 -13.06 -8.78
C HIS A 360 -9.98 -12.18 -7.57
N TYR A 361 -9.02 -12.07 -6.69
CA TYR A 361 -9.01 -11.12 -5.61
C TYR A 361 -8.25 -9.90 -6.10
N ASP A 362 -9.00 -8.86 -6.40
CA ASP A 362 -8.48 -7.56 -6.80
C ASP A 362 -8.50 -6.68 -5.55
N PRO A 363 -7.37 -6.47 -4.91
CA PRO A 363 -7.31 -5.51 -3.82
C PRO A 363 -7.47 -4.12 -4.41
N TYR A 364 -8.29 -3.29 -3.78
CA TYR A 364 -8.47 -1.89 -4.20
C TYR A 364 -7.13 -1.17 -4.31
N ASP A 365 -7.02 -0.33 -5.32
CA ASP A 365 -5.82 0.43 -5.68
C ASP A 365 -5.57 1.59 -4.70
N LEU A 366 -4.37 2.18 -4.80
CA LEU A 366 -4.00 3.40 -4.07
C LEU A 366 -5.04 4.51 -4.23
N THR A 367 -5.43 5.13 -3.13
CA THR A 367 -6.36 6.25 -3.16
C THR A 367 -5.73 7.49 -3.78
N SER A 368 -6.51 8.29 -4.47
CA SER A 368 -6.05 9.49 -5.18
C SER A 368 -6.88 10.75 -4.92
N GLY A 369 -8.08 10.62 -4.38
CA GLY A 369 -8.92 11.76 -4.06
C GLY A 369 -10.15 11.40 -3.24
N LEU A 370 -10.65 12.34 -2.47
CA LEU A 370 -11.75 12.19 -1.53
C LEU A 370 -12.73 13.35 -1.67
N ALA A 371 -14.01 13.03 -1.72
CA ALA A 371 -15.08 14.00 -1.58
C ALA A 371 -16.25 13.41 -0.78
N VAL A 372 -16.96 14.21 0.00
CA VAL A 372 -18.03 13.74 0.87
C VAL A 372 -19.31 14.53 0.58
N SER A 373 -20.44 13.83 0.45
CA SER A 373 -21.77 14.44 0.32
C SER A 373 -22.79 13.66 1.14
N GLY A 374 -23.41 14.31 2.10
CA GLY A 374 -24.33 13.67 3.04
C GLY A 374 -23.69 12.47 3.73
N ASN A 375 -24.33 11.32 3.67
CA ASN A 375 -23.85 10.07 4.29
C ASN A 375 -22.99 9.21 3.35
N HIS A 376 -22.41 9.79 2.29
CA HIS A 376 -21.59 9.03 1.35
C HIS A 376 -20.23 9.71 1.15
N ALA A 377 -19.18 8.89 1.21
CA ALA A 377 -17.82 9.25 0.86
C ALA A 377 -17.46 8.66 -0.50
N PHE A 378 -16.98 9.49 -1.39
CA PHE A 378 -16.50 9.11 -2.72
C PHE A 378 -14.98 9.09 -2.67
N VAL A 379 -14.40 7.96 -3.00
CA VAL A 379 -12.95 7.73 -3.00
C VAL A 379 -12.51 7.35 -4.40
N SER A 380 -11.62 8.11 -4.98
CA SER A 380 -11.00 7.75 -6.26
C SER A 380 -9.68 7.03 -6.05
N THR A 381 -9.29 6.21 -7.02
CA THR A 381 -8.06 5.43 -6.98
C THR A 381 -7.15 5.71 -8.18
N TYR A 382 -5.86 5.36 -8.07
CA TYR A 382 -4.88 5.52 -9.16
C TYR A 382 -5.14 4.58 -10.34
N MET A 383 -5.84 3.45 -10.12
CA MET A 383 -6.16 2.47 -11.18
C MET A 383 -7.53 2.72 -11.84
N ASN A 384 -8.08 3.91 -11.60
CA ASN A 384 -9.26 4.41 -12.30
C ASN A 384 -10.59 3.96 -11.72
N ASP A 385 -10.64 3.55 -10.46
CA ASP A 385 -11.87 3.26 -9.76
C ASP A 385 -12.37 4.47 -8.99
N LEU A 386 -13.67 4.62 -8.95
CA LEU A 386 -14.39 5.47 -8.03
C LEU A 386 -15.22 4.56 -7.13
N VAL A 387 -14.90 4.54 -5.84
CA VAL A 387 -15.62 3.75 -4.85
C VAL A 387 -16.48 4.68 -3.99
N VAL A 388 -17.73 4.31 -3.77
CA VAL A 388 -18.66 5.06 -2.94
C VAL A 388 -18.93 4.27 -1.67
N TYR A 389 -18.66 4.88 -0.52
CA TYR A 389 -18.92 4.30 0.79
C TYR A 389 -20.12 4.96 1.46
N ASP A 390 -21.04 4.14 1.98
CA ASP A 390 -22.04 4.59 2.95
C ASP A 390 -21.34 4.77 4.31
N VAL A 391 -21.35 6.00 4.79
CA VAL A 391 -20.77 6.42 6.08
C VAL A 391 -21.85 6.87 7.07
N THR A 392 -23.08 6.38 6.90
CA THR A 392 -24.20 6.64 7.83
C THR A 392 -23.84 6.22 9.25
N ASP A 393 -23.14 5.10 9.41
CA ASP A 393 -22.43 4.76 10.64
C ASP A 393 -20.91 4.99 10.42
N PRO A 394 -20.35 6.10 10.88
CA PRO A 394 -18.93 6.40 10.66
C PRO A 394 -17.97 5.37 11.27
N SER A 395 -18.45 4.57 12.22
CA SER A 395 -17.65 3.50 12.82
C SER A 395 -17.61 2.21 12.00
N LEU A 396 -18.41 2.15 10.92
CA LEU A 396 -18.53 1.00 10.04
C LEU A 396 -18.84 1.48 8.61
N PRO A 397 -17.88 2.09 7.92
CA PRO A 397 -18.04 2.42 6.51
C PRO A 397 -18.28 1.16 5.68
N VAL A 398 -19.23 1.21 4.74
CA VAL A 398 -19.59 0.07 3.89
C VAL A 398 -19.58 0.50 2.43
N GLU A 399 -18.94 -0.26 1.57
CA GLU A 399 -19.02 -0.01 0.13
C GLU A 399 -20.47 -0.10 -0.35
N ALA A 400 -20.94 0.97 -0.95
CA ALA A 400 -22.27 1.06 -1.55
C ALA A 400 -22.25 0.69 -3.03
N THR A 401 -21.25 1.17 -3.76
CA THR A 401 -21.03 0.86 -5.18
C THR A 401 -19.62 1.26 -5.62
N SER A 402 -19.21 0.76 -6.78
CA SER A 402 -17.97 1.19 -7.44
C SER A 402 -18.15 1.32 -8.95
N LEU A 403 -17.40 2.25 -9.57
CA LEU A 403 -17.39 2.50 -11.00
C LEU A 403 -15.96 2.48 -11.52
N GLN A 404 -15.76 1.86 -12.68
CA GLN A 404 -14.47 1.85 -13.38
C GLN A 404 -14.42 2.88 -14.51
N PHE A 405 -13.30 3.59 -14.61
CA PHE A 405 -12.99 4.53 -15.69
C PHE A 405 -11.83 3.97 -16.53
N PRO A 406 -12.09 3.14 -17.54
CA PRO A 406 -11.11 2.22 -18.14
C PRO A 406 -9.89 2.86 -18.78
N ASP A 407 -9.82 4.19 -18.93
CA ASP A 407 -8.74 4.85 -19.67
C ASP A 407 -8.09 6.02 -18.90
N SER A 408 -8.31 6.18 -17.60
CA SER A 408 -7.98 7.46 -16.96
C SER A 408 -7.56 7.33 -15.50
N PRO A 409 -6.28 7.51 -15.14
CA PRO A 409 -5.93 7.72 -13.74
C PRO A 409 -6.72 8.92 -13.20
N ILE A 410 -7.67 8.65 -12.29
CA ILE A 410 -8.45 9.67 -11.62
C ILE A 410 -7.52 10.46 -10.69
N LYS A 411 -7.74 11.78 -10.63
CA LYS A 411 -7.04 12.69 -9.73
C LYS A 411 -7.98 13.12 -8.60
N GLN A 412 -7.79 14.29 -8.05
CA GLN A 412 -8.68 14.85 -7.05
C GLN A 412 -10.10 15.00 -7.59
N ILE A 413 -11.08 14.54 -6.82
CA ILE A 413 -12.50 14.64 -7.15
C ILE A 413 -13.14 15.80 -6.36
N SER A 414 -14.19 16.39 -6.92
CA SER A 414 -14.91 17.49 -6.25
C SER A 414 -16.42 17.36 -6.47
N ILE A 415 -17.21 17.82 -5.46
CA ILE A 415 -18.67 17.76 -5.50
C ILE A 415 -19.25 19.17 -5.47
N TRP A 416 -20.19 19.44 -6.38
CA TRP A 416 -20.99 20.65 -6.40
C TRP A 416 -22.47 20.31 -6.61
N GLY A 417 -23.26 20.47 -5.55
CA GLY A 417 -24.66 20.07 -5.54
C GLY A 417 -24.82 18.57 -5.78
N ASP A 418 -25.58 18.22 -6.79
CA ASP A 418 -25.87 16.82 -7.15
C ASP A 418 -24.87 16.27 -8.18
N TYR A 419 -23.72 16.92 -8.39
CA TYR A 419 -22.75 16.52 -9.40
C TYR A 419 -21.36 16.27 -8.81
N LEU A 420 -20.76 15.15 -9.20
CA LEU A 420 -19.36 14.80 -8.93
C LEU A 420 -18.53 15.03 -10.19
N TYR A 421 -17.44 15.77 -10.04
CA TYR A 421 -16.46 16.04 -11.09
C TYR A 421 -15.24 15.15 -10.88
N VAL A 422 -14.91 14.39 -11.89
CA VAL A 422 -13.85 13.38 -11.88
C VAL A 422 -12.81 13.72 -12.96
N PRO A 423 -11.75 14.48 -12.62
CA PRO A 423 -10.68 14.79 -13.55
C PRO A 423 -9.79 13.56 -13.78
N GLY A 424 -9.33 13.36 -15.02
CA GLY A 424 -8.52 12.21 -15.37
C GLY A 424 -7.77 12.36 -16.69
N VAL A 425 -6.89 11.39 -16.99
CA VAL A 425 -6.04 11.36 -18.19
C VAL A 425 -6.41 10.19 -19.07
N MET A 426 -6.81 10.42 -20.32
CA MET A 426 -7.06 9.32 -21.25
C MET A 426 -5.77 8.64 -21.75
N ALA A 427 -5.86 7.41 -22.23
CA ALA A 427 -4.76 6.61 -22.77
C ALA A 427 -3.98 7.30 -23.91
N ASN A 428 -4.57 8.30 -24.58
CA ASN A 428 -3.94 9.11 -25.61
C ASN A 428 -3.20 10.35 -25.08
N HIS A 429 -3.05 10.48 -23.74
CA HIS A 429 -2.50 11.63 -23.02
C HIS A 429 -3.32 12.93 -23.15
N SER A 430 -4.55 12.88 -23.60
CA SER A 430 -5.49 13.99 -23.51
C SER A 430 -6.29 13.86 -22.22
N GLY A 431 -6.17 14.84 -21.33
CA GLY A 431 -6.96 14.89 -20.10
C GLY A 431 -8.40 15.32 -20.36
N GLY A 432 -9.26 15.15 -19.36
CA GLY A 432 -10.63 15.62 -19.39
C GLY A 432 -11.31 15.48 -18.01
N VAL A 433 -12.54 15.93 -17.91
CA VAL A 433 -13.34 15.81 -16.68
C VAL A 433 -14.61 15.03 -16.98
N SER A 434 -14.80 13.91 -16.31
CA SER A 434 -16.09 13.21 -16.28
C SER A 434 -17.00 13.88 -15.26
N VAL A 435 -18.28 14.06 -15.60
CA VAL A 435 -19.29 14.62 -14.70
C VAL A 435 -20.33 13.54 -14.44
N LEU A 436 -20.54 13.22 -13.18
CA LEU A 436 -21.51 12.24 -12.75
C LEU A 436 -22.66 12.93 -11.99
N ASP A 437 -23.89 12.51 -12.27
CA ASP A 437 -25.06 12.80 -11.45
C ASP A 437 -25.02 11.84 -10.25
N ILE A 438 -25.01 12.40 -9.05
CA ILE A 438 -24.97 11.71 -7.76
C ILE A 438 -26.23 11.99 -6.91
N THR A 439 -27.36 12.35 -7.54
CA THR A 439 -28.67 12.45 -6.85
C THR A 439 -29.03 11.14 -6.16
N ASP A 440 -28.63 10.01 -6.73
CA ASP A 440 -28.56 8.72 -6.05
C ASP A 440 -27.08 8.31 -5.90
N PRO A 441 -26.49 8.52 -4.73
CA PRO A 441 -25.07 8.21 -4.50
C PRO A 441 -24.73 6.72 -4.68
N THR A 442 -25.72 5.82 -4.60
CA THR A 442 -25.52 4.37 -4.77
C THR A 442 -25.58 3.91 -6.23
N ASP A 443 -25.93 4.82 -7.15
CA ASP A 443 -25.98 4.57 -8.60
C ASP A 443 -25.52 5.81 -9.39
N PRO A 444 -24.28 6.28 -9.23
CA PRO A 444 -23.75 7.44 -9.93
C PRO A 444 -23.80 7.24 -11.46
N GLN A 445 -24.33 8.23 -12.18
CA GLN A 445 -24.50 8.15 -13.63
C GLN A 445 -23.62 9.18 -14.34
N GLN A 446 -22.72 8.74 -15.22
CA GLN A 446 -21.96 9.69 -16.04
C GLN A 446 -22.90 10.39 -17.04
N ILE A 447 -23.06 11.72 -16.88
CA ILE A 447 -23.92 12.53 -17.72
C ILE A 447 -23.16 13.38 -18.75
N ALA A 448 -21.86 13.62 -18.50
CA ALA A 448 -21.02 14.41 -19.39
C ALA A 448 -19.55 13.98 -19.32
N TYR A 449 -18.81 14.30 -20.39
CA TYR A 449 -17.35 14.29 -20.42
C TYR A 449 -16.86 15.57 -21.09
N TRP A 450 -15.98 16.29 -20.40
CA TRP A 450 -15.37 17.53 -20.87
C TRP A 450 -13.96 17.24 -21.36
N PRO A 451 -13.72 17.14 -22.68
CA PRO A 451 -12.37 16.90 -23.19
C PRO A 451 -11.51 18.15 -23.00
N ALA A 452 -10.22 17.97 -22.72
CA ALA A 452 -9.28 19.07 -22.79
C ALA A 452 -9.28 19.73 -24.19
N PRO A 453 -9.16 21.06 -24.29
CA PRO A 453 -9.16 21.76 -25.56
C PRO A 453 -8.02 21.30 -26.46
N PRO A 454 -8.20 21.25 -27.82
CA PRO A 454 -7.15 20.83 -28.72
C PRO A 454 -5.90 21.72 -28.64
N GLY A 455 -4.74 21.10 -28.43
CA GLY A 455 -3.45 21.79 -28.33
C GLY A 455 -2.99 22.08 -26.92
N TYR A 456 -3.78 21.71 -25.91
CA TYR A 456 -3.39 21.77 -24.49
C TYR A 456 -2.78 20.45 -24.06
N SER A 457 -1.74 20.51 -23.22
CA SER A 457 -1.02 19.36 -22.70
C SER A 457 -1.18 19.21 -21.18
N GLY A 458 -2.08 19.96 -20.57
CA GLY A 458 -2.34 19.90 -19.13
C GLY A 458 -3.14 18.67 -18.72
N VAL A 459 -2.75 18.07 -17.61
CA VAL A 459 -3.51 17.01 -16.93
C VAL A 459 -4.46 17.68 -15.95
N PRO A 460 -5.79 17.51 -16.03
CA PRO A 460 -6.70 18.05 -15.06
C PRO A 460 -6.52 17.35 -13.71
N PHE A 461 -6.47 18.13 -12.63
CA PHE A 461 -6.29 17.67 -11.26
C PHE A 461 -7.47 17.97 -10.37
N ASN A 462 -8.04 19.16 -10.49
CA ASN A 462 -9.13 19.63 -9.61
C ASN A 462 -10.08 20.53 -10.40
N VAL A 463 -11.34 20.57 -10.00
CA VAL A 463 -12.40 21.42 -10.58
C VAL A 463 -13.05 22.25 -9.49
N GLU A 464 -13.11 23.55 -9.69
CA GLU A 464 -13.85 24.48 -8.86
C GLU A 464 -14.95 25.17 -9.69
N ARG A 465 -16.13 25.36 -9.12
CA ARG A 465 -17.28 25.92 -9.82
C ARG A 465 -17.72 27.27 -9.23
N TYR A 466 -18.06 28.22 -10.09
CA TYR A 466 -18.75 29.45 -9.69
C TYR A 466 -19.87 29.80 -10.68
N GLY A 467 -21.11 29.69 -10.25
CA GLY A 467 -22.28 29.91 -11.10
C GLY A 467 -22.32 28.92 -12.27
N ASP A 468 -22.35 29.46 -13.50
CA ASP A 468 -22.34 28.69 -14.75
C ASP A 468 -20.93 28.49 -15.31
N TYR A 469 -19.89 28.73 -14.53
CA TYR A 469 -18.49 28.55 -14.92
C TYR A 469 -17.79 27.49 -14.09
N ALA A 470 -16.94 26.70 -14.76
CA ALA A 470 -16.01 25.78 -14.11
C ALA A 470 -14.58 26.21 -14.41
N PHE A 471 -13.73 26.14 -13.39
CA PHE A 471 -12.31 26.43 -13.43
C PHE A 471 -11.56 25.14 -13.12
N VAL A 472 -10.73 24.70 -14.06
CA VAL A 472 -10.05 23.40 -13.97
C VAL A 472 -8.56 23.64 -13.80
N ALA A 473 -7.99 23.16 -12.70
CA ALA A 473 -6.54 23.11 -12.49
C ALA A 473 -5.95 22.01 -13.36
N CYS A 474 -5.00 22.33 -14.24
CA CYS A 474 -4.48 21.43 -15.27
C CYS A 474 -2.96 21.27 -15.21
N ALA A 475 -2.36 21.06 -14.05
CA ALA A 475 -0.92 20.92 -13.90
C ALA A 475 -0.14 21.91 -14.81
N LEU A 476 0.68 21.41 -15.72
CA LEU A 476 1.43 22.22 -16.68
C LEU A 476 0.55 23.07 -17.61
N GLY A 477 -0.74 22.74 -17.74
CA GLY A 477 -1.73 23.51 -18.51
C GLY A 477 -2.21 24.77 -17.80
N GLY A 478 -1.93 24.92 -16.49
CA GLY A 478 -2.40 26.05 -15.70
C GLY A 478 -3.88 25.96 -15.32
N VAL A 479 -4.68 26.98 -15.62
CA VAL A 479 -6.10 27.03 -15.31
C VAL A 479 -6.93 27.16 -16.59
N GLU A 480 -7.85 26.24 -16.82
CA GLU A 480 -8.81 26.27 -17.91
C GLU A 480 -10.18 26.74 -17.42
N VAL A 481 -10.91 27.48 -18.23
CA VAL A 481 -12.23 28.03 -17.93
C VAL A 481 -13.26 27.51 -18.91
N TYR A 482 -14.38 27.00 -18.38
CA TYR A 482 -15.51 26.52 -19.17
C TYR A 482 -16.81 27.22 -18.79
N ASP A 483 -17.66 27.52 -19.79
CA ASP A 483 -19.08 27.79 -19.59
C ASP A 483 -19.81 26.43 -19.49
N ILE A 484 -20.42 26.17 -18.35
CA ILE A 484 -21.14 24.96 -18.02
C ILE A 484 -22.64 25.20 -17.82
N SER A 485 -23.18 26.29 -18.38
CA SER A 485 -24.63 26.56 -18.38
C SER A 485 -25.42 25.42 -19.00
N GLN A 486 -24.77 24.64 -19.89
CA GLN A 486 -25.21 23.32 -20.36
C GLN A 486 -24.13 22.32 -19.96
N ILE A 487 -24.35 21.62 -18.85
CA ILE A 487 -23.34 20.73 -18.21
C ILE A 487 -22.88 19.59 -19.13
N ASP A 488 -23.75 19.15 -20.04
CA ASP A 488 -23.48 18.10 -21.04
C ASP A 488 -22.78 18.63 -22.32
N GLN A 489 -22.66 19.95 -22.46
CA GLN A 489 -22.06 20.63 -23.62
C GLN A 489 -21.21 21.82 -23.18
N PRO A 490 -20.13 21.62 -22.42
CA PRO A 490 -19.30 22.70 -21.91
C PRO A 490 -18.59 23.41 -23.07
N ILE A 491 -18.43 24.72 -22.91
CA ILE A 491 -17.74 25.57 -23.89
C ILE A 491 -16.46 26.10 -23.25
N ALA A 492 -15.28 25.70 -23.75
CA ALA A 492 -14.03 26.29 -23.31
C ALA A 492 -14.02 27.80 -23.68
N LEU A 493 -13.76 28.64 -22.70
CA LEU A 493 -13.79 30.10 -22.83
C LEU A 493 -12.39 30.69 -22.92
N ASP A 494 -11.52 30.32 -21.98
CA ASP A 494 -10.17 30.87 -21.85
C ASP A 494 -9.26 29.91 -21.08
N HIS A 495 -7.97 30.22 -21.03
CA HIS A 495 -6.99 29.53 -20.20
C HIS A 495 -5.86 30.46 -19.78
N TRP A 496 -5.27 30.18 -18.62
CA TRP A 496 -4.09 30.86 -18.13
C TRP A 496 -2.98 29.81 -17.82
N THR A 497 -1.76 30.05 -18.33
CA THR A 497 -0.60 29.22 -18.03
C THR A 497 0.69 30.03 -18.12
N LEU A 498 1.67 29.70 -17.29
CA LEU A 498 3.04 30.21 -17.36
C LEU A 498 4.03 29.10 -17.76
N TRP A 499 3.55 27.89 -18.07
CA TRP A 499 4.41 26.80 -18.41
C TRP A 499 5.18 27.07 -19.72
N ASP A 500 6.50 26.95 -19.64
CA ASP A 500 7.43 26.98 -20.77
C ASP A 500 8.56 25.99 -20.48
N PRO A 501 8.74 24.94 -21.29
CA PRO A 501 9.74 23.90 -21.02
C PRO A 501 11.19 24.40 -21.00
N MET A 502 11.44 25.61 -21.47
CA MET A 502 12.78 26.23 -21.53
C MET A 502 13.04 27.22 -20.38
N THR A 503 11.99 27.90 -19.90
CA THR A 503 12.13 29.00 -18.91
C THR A 503 11.37 28.73 -17.62
N ASN A 504 10.34 27.86 -17.65
CA ASN A 504 9.51 27.54 -16.52
C ASN A 504 9.05 26.06 -16.56
N PRO A 505 10.00 25.09 -16.52
CA PRO A 505 9.68 23.67 -16.68
C PRO A 505 8.93 23.05 -15.49
N ASP A 506 9.05 23.65 -14.32
CA ASP A 506 8.52 23.11 -13.06
C ASP A 506 7.16 23.70 -12.66
N PHE A 507 6.58 24.59 -13.49
CA PHE A 507 5.24 25.15 -13.29
C PHE A 507 4.20 24.04 -13.20
N GLY A 508 3.28 24.13 -12.22
CA GLY A 508 2.23 23.13 -12.08
C GLY A 508 1.15 23.50 -11.08
N VAL A 509 -0.06 23.83 -11.60
CA VAL A 509 -1.25 24.14 -10.81
C VAL A 509 -2.05 22.85 -10.57
N THR A 510 -2.18 22.44 -9.32
CA THR A 510 -2.88 21.19 -8.95
C THR A 510 -4.25 21.45 -8.32
N ASN A 511 -4.50 22.66 -7.86
CA ASN A 511 -5.74 23.06 -7.19
C ASN A 511 -6.08 24.51 -7.53
N VAL A 512 -7.34 24.88 -7.39
CA VAL A 512 -7.82 26.27 -7.47
C VAL A 512 -8.88 26.53 -6.41
N LYS A 513 -8.91 27.77 -5.89
CA LYS A 513 -9.97 28.26 -4.98
C LYS A 513 -10.49 29.61 -5.44
N ILE A 514 -11.79 29.84 -5.27
CA ILE A 514 -12.45 31.02 -5.79
C ILE A 514 -13.00 31.90 -4.65
N SER A 515 -12.61 33.18 -4.65
CA SER A 515 -13.32 34.26 -3.99
C SER A 515 -13.62 35.32 -5.03
N TRP A 516 -14.80 35.24 -5.61
CA TRP A 516 -15.18 36.08 -6.75
C TRP A 516 -14.95 37.60 -6.47
N PRO A 517 -14.29 38.36 -7.37
CA PRO A 517 -13.92 38.00 -8.75
C PRO A 517 -12.49 37.44 -8.91
N TYR A 518 -11.90 36.88 -7.87
CA TYR A 518 -10.53 36.34 -7.91
C TYR A 518 -10.50 34.83 -7.75
N LEU A 519 -9.49 34.23 -8.38
CA LEU A 519 -9.14 32.82 -8.25
C LEU A 519 -7.71 32.73 -7.72
N PHE A 520 -7.51 31.81 -6.78
CA PHE A 520 -6.24 31.50 -6.14
C PHE A 520 -5.74 30.15 -6.64
N ALA A 521 -4.56 30.14 -7.24
CA ALA A 521 -3.94 28.97 -7.87
C ALA A 521 -2.57 28.69 -7.22
N PRO A 522 -2.47 27.72 -6.32
CA PRO A 522 -1.17 27.27 -5.81
C PRO A 522 -0.38 26.60 -6.94
N ASP A 523 0.88 26.96 -7.05
CA ASP A 523 1.84 26.44 -8.00
C ASP A 523 3.05 25.86 -7.27
N ARG A 524 3.41 24.63 -7.61
CA ARG A 524 4.47 23.88 -6.93
C ARG A 524 5.83 24.55 -6.92
N ALA A 525 6.14 25.34 -7.95
CA ALA A 525 7.46 25.97 -8.09
C ALA A 525 7.54 27.39 -7.57
N TYR A 526 6.42 28.12 -7.52
CA TYR A 526 6.42 29.58 -7.32
C TYR A 526 5.54 30.07 -6.18
N GLY A 527 4.67 29.23 -5.61
CA GLY A 527 3.78 29.58 -4.52
C GLY A 527 2.35 29.86 -5.00
N LEU A 528 1.70 30.95 -4.57
CA LEU A 528 0.30 31.26 -4.85
C LEU A 528 0.17 32.34 -5.92
N TYR A 529 -0.56 32.07 -6.99
CA TYR A 529 -0.99 33.05 -7.98
C TYR A 529 -2.41 33.54 -7.70
N VAL A 530 -2.69 34.79 -8.03
CA VAL A 530 -4.01 35.40 -7.97
C VAL A 530 -4.42 35.84 -9.38
N LEU A 531 -5.53 35.30 -9.84
CA LEU A 531 -6.08 35.60 -11.18
C LEU A 531 -7.36 36.44 -11.02
N ASP A 532 -7.54 37.48 -11.83
CA ASP A 532 -8.81 38.15 -12.05
C ASP A 532 -9.65 37.31 -13.01
N ILE A 533 -10.78 36.81 -12.53
CA ILE A 533 -11.75 36.00 -13.27
C ILE A 533 -13.07 36.72 -13.47
N SER A 534 -13.12 38.05 -13.26
CA SER A 534 -14.32 38.88 -13.47
C SER A 534 -14.86 38.80 -14.89
N ASN A 535 -13.98 38.53 -15.85
CA ASN A 535 -14.33 38.19 -17.22
C ASN A 535 -13.84 36.78 -17.56
N PRO A 536 -14.67 35.73 -17.52
CA PRO A 536 -14.27 34.35 -17.76
C PRO A 536 -13.74 34.06 -19.18
N THR A 537 -13.82 35.01 -20.12
CA THR A 537 -13.27 34.90 -21.46
C THR A 537 -11.92 35.62 -21.61
N ASP A 538 -11.36 36.16 -20.54
CA ASP A 538 -10.08 36.88 -20.52
C ASP A 538 -9.54 36.92 -19.09
N ILE A 539 -9.10 35.77 -18.59
CA ILE A 539 -8.56 35.63 -17.23
C ILE A 539 -7.10 36.08 -17.19
N THR A 540 -6.74 36.85 -16.17
CA THR A 540 -5.40 37.47 -16.11
C THR A 540 -4.79 37.37 -14.71
N GLU A 541 -3.48 37.11 -14.63
CA GLU A 541 -2.73 37.25 -13.37
C GLU A 541 -2.70 38.70 -12.93
N VAL A 542 -3.03 38.93 -11.66
CA VAL A 542 -3.02 40.27 -11.03
C VAL A 542 -2.04 40.39 -9.88
N ALA A 543 -1.68 39.28 -9.25
CA ALA A 543 -0.70 39.24 -8.16
C ALA A 543 -0.18 37.82 -7.95
N SER A 544 0.91 37.71 -7.18
CA SER A 544 1.42 36.43 -6.69
C SER A 544 2.11 36.58 -5.34
N CYS A 545 2.20 35.49 -4.58
CA CYS A 545 2.92 35.42 -3.32
C CYS A 545 3.76 34.13 -3.32
N SER A 546 5.09 34.27 -3.27
CA SER A 546 5.97 33.10 -3.25
C SER A 546 5.96 32.42 -1.88
N THR A 547 6.00 31.09 -1.86
CA THR A 547 6.17 30.28 -0.66
C THR A 547 7.55 29.60 -0.66
N PRO A 548 8.08 29.17 0.49
CA PRO A 548 9.41 28.57 0.56
C PRO A 548 9.48 27.12 0.09
N GLY A 549 8.38 26.37 0.09
CA GLY A 549 8.26 24.98 -0.34
C GLY A 549 7.62 24.81 -1.70
N GLU A 550 6.96 23.66 -1.91
CA GLU A 550 6.13 23.38 -3.07
C GLU A 550 4.66 23.57 -2.68
N ALA A 551 3.98 24.59 -3.20
CA ALA A 551 2.55 24.81 -2.90
C ALA A 551 1.70 23.74 -3.59
N MET A 552 1.39 22.68 -2.84
CA MET A 552 0.69 21.48 -3.34
C MET A 552 -0.81 21.68 -3.43
N TRP A 553 -1.39 22.30 -2.40
CA TRP A 553 -2.83 22.47 -2.27
C TRP A 553 -3.14 23.76 -1.50
N ALA A 554 -4.32 24.31 -1.74
CA ALA A 554 -4.80 25.46 -0.98
C ALA A 554 -6.28 25.32 -0.62
N ASP A 555 -6.66 25.89 0.51
CA ASP A 555 -8.05 26.11 0.87
C ASP A 555 -8.24 27.52 1.41
N ILE A 556 -9.50 28.00 1.43
CA ILE A 556 -9.83 29.38 1.75
C ILE A 556 -10.58 29.49 3.08
N SER A 557 -10.27 30.49 3.88
CA SER A 557 -11.01 30.80 5.09
C SER A 557 -12.49 31.15 4.82
N ALA A 558 -13.36 30.92 5.79
CA ALA A 558 -14.79 31.16 5.66
C ALA A 558 -15.16 32.63 5.39
N ASP A 559 -14.33 33.60 5.83
CA ASP A 559 -14.46 35.03 5.57
C ASP A 559 -13.80 35.47 4.26
N HIS A 560 -13.08 34.57 3.58
CA HIS A 560 -12.32 34.78 2.35
C HIS A 560 -11.16 35.77 2.47
N ASP A 561 -10.67 36.01 3.70
CA ASP A 561 -9.55 36.92 3.92
C ASP A 561 -8.20 36.22 3.93
N TYR A 562 -8.17 34.88 4.08
CA TYR A 562 -6.96 34.06 4.14
C TYR A 562 -7.02 32.87 3.22
N ILE A 563 -5.86 32.55 2.61
CA ILE A 563 -5.59 31.29 1.91
C ILE A 563 -4.60 30.49 2.76
N TYR A 564 -4.97 29.23 3.03
CA TYR A 564 -4.11 28.25 3.69
C TYR A 564 -3.50 27.36 2.64
N VAL A 565 -2.16 27.31 2.59
CA VAL A 565 -1.41 26.57 1.58
C VAL A 565 -0.66 25.41 2.24
N ALA A 566 -0.91 24.21 1.77
CA ALA A 566 -0.07 23.05 2.04
C ALA A 566 1.18 23.15 1.16
N ASP A 567 2.32 23.53 1.76
CA ASP A 567 3.54 23.97 1.07
C ASP A 567 4.66 22.90 1.14
N PHE A 568 4.27 21.63 1.07
CA PHE A 568 5.15 20.47 1.15
C PHE A 568 6.17 20.60 2.30
N ASP A 569 7.50 20.62 2.00
CA ASP A 569 8.55 20.82 3.02
C ASP A 569 8.45 22.16 3.76
N GLY A 570 7.66 23.09 3.26
CA GLY A 570 7.36 24.37 3.87
C GLY A 570 6.26 24.30 4.97
N GLY A 571 5.59 23.14 5.13
CA GLY A 571 4.49 22.98 6.09
C GLY A 571 3.22 23.74 5.69
N LEU A 572 2.49 24.28 6.67
CA LEU A 572 1.32 25.14 6.41
C LEU A 572 1.74 26.60 6.28
N ARG A 573 1.32 27.28 5.20
CA ARG A 573 1.47 28.74 5.01
C ARG A 573 0.11 29.43 5.07
N VAL A 574 0.06 30.59 5.70
CA VAL A 574 -1.13 31.45 5.80
C VAL A 574 -0.88 32.73 5.05
N ILE A 575 -1.65 32.95 3.99
CA ILE A 575 -1.51 34.12 3.10
C ILE A 575 -2.74 35.01 3.28
N ASP A 576 -2.52 36.25 3.72
CA ASP A 576 -3.55 37.30 3.76
C ASP A 576 -3.88 37.71 2.31
N VAL A 577 -5.12 37.52 1.93
CA VAL A 577 -5.71 37.90 0.64
C VAL A 577 -6.90 38.85 0.78
N SER A 578 -7.06 39.48 1.95
CA SER A 578 -8.07 40.54 2.17
C SER A 578 -7.92 41.67 1.14
N ASN A 579 -6.71 41.88 0.64
CA ASN A 579 -6.44 42.62 -0.58
C ASN A 579 -5.81 41.69 -1.64
N PRO A 580 -6.59 41.06 -2.52
CA PRO A 580 -6.11 40.12 -3.50
C PRO A 580 -5.04 40.65 -4.47
N LEU A 581 -4.94 41.98 -4.62
CA LEU A 581 -3.91 42.61 -5.46
C LEU A 581 -2.56 42.78 -4.74
N ALA A 582 -2.47 42.43 -3.46
CA ALA A 582 -1.23 42.48 -2.66
C ALA A 582 -1.26 41.37 -1.61
N PRO A 583 -1.27 40.08 -2.04
CA PRO A 583 -1.24 38.95 -1.11
C PRO A 583 0.09 38.93 -0.34
N GLY A 584 0.05 38.49 0.92
CA GLY A 584 1.24 38.41 1.74
C GLY A 584 1.17 37.32 2.79
N GLU A 585 2.25 36.57 2.98
CA GLU A 585 2.35 35.61 4.06
C GLU A 585 2.29 36.32 5.42
N VAL A 586 1.40 35.88 6.29
CA VAL A 586 1.20 36.46 7.63
C VAL A 586 1.46 35.47 8.76
N GLY A 587 1.41 34.17 8.47
CA GLY A 587 1.67 33.13 9.45
C GLY A 587 2.10 31.81 8.79
N PHE A 588 2.70 30.93 9.58
CA PHE A 588 3.08 29.60 9.14
C PHE A 588 3.18 28.60 10.30
N CYS A 589 3.07 27.32 10.00
CA CYS A 589 3.38 26.22 10.92
C CYS A 589 4.22 25.17 10.20
N GLU A 590 5.45 24.95 10.67
CA GLU A 590 6.37 23.92 10.19
C GLU A 590 6.58 22.81 11.24
N ALA A 591 6.12 23.04 12.49
CA ALA A 591 6.34 22.11 13.58
C ALA A 591 5.57 20.81 13.34
N ASN A 592 6.31 19.70 13.32
CA ASN A 592 5.82 18.33 13.06
C ASN A 592 5.21 18.07 11.67
N LEU A 593 5.13 19.05 10.80
CA LEU A 593 4.70 18.91 9.40
C LEU A 593 5.94 18.64 8.53
N GLU A 594 6.08 17.39 8.08
CA GLU A 594 7.21 16.97 7.26
C GLU A 594 6.98 17.25 5.76
N ARG A 595 5.74 17.02 5.30
CA ARG A 595 5.33 17.17 3.89
C ARG A 595 3.84 17.48 3.78
N ALA A 596 3.45 18.71 4.02
CA ALA A 596 2.05 19.12 3.87
C ALA A 596 1.61 18.97 2.40
N VAL A 597 0.68 18.06 2.11
CA VAL A 597 0.24 17.75 0.74
C VAL A 597 -1.18 18.21 0.45
N HIS A 598 -2.07 18.18 1.43
CA HIS A 598 -3.45 18.62 1.29
C HIS A 598 -3.91 19.39 2.53
N VAL A 599 -4.84 20.32 2.35
CA VAL A 599 -5.42 21.11 3.43
C VAL A 599 -6.91 21.28 3.24
N ALA A 600 -7.68 21.13 4.32
CA ALA A 600 -9.09 21.43 4.38
C ALA A 600 -9.41 22.34 5.57
N THR A 601 -10.33 23.30 5.39
CA THR A 601 -10.69 24.29 6.40
C THR A 601 -12.08 23.99 6.99
N HIS A 602 -12.23 24.19 8.30
CA HIS A 602 -13.54 24.19 8.94
C HIS A 602 -13.56 25.15 10.15
N GLY A 603 -14.17 26.32 9.99
CA GLY A 603 -14.14 27.38 10.99
C GLY A 603 -12.71 27.85 11.27
N ASP A 604 -12.31 27.87 12.54
CA ASP A 604 -10.97 28.25 12.98
C ASP A 604 -9.99 27.07 13.01
N SER A 605 -10.36 25.91 12.44
CA SER A 605 -9.53 24.71 12.39
C SER A 605 -9.10 24.39 10.98
N ILE A 606 -7.83 24.03 10.83
CA ILE A 606 -7.22 23.55 9.60
C ILE A 606 -6.80 22.10 9.78
N TYR A 607 -7.16 21.27 8.82
CA TYR A 607 -6.79 19.86 8.76
C TYR A 607 -5.77 19.68 7.64
N VAL A 608 -4.62 19.15 7.98
CA VAL A 608 -3.51 18.95 7.02
C VAL A 608 -3.21 17.47 6.88
N ALA A 609 -3.28 16.98 5.65
CA ALA A 609 -2.70 15.69 5.30
C ALA A 609 -1.21 15.87 5.09
N ASP A 610 -0.41 15.15 5.89
CA ASP A 610 1.05 15.18 5.84
C ASP A 610 1.59 13.89 5.24
N GLY A 611 2.32 14.01 4.16
CA GLY A 611 3.07 12.93 3.54
C GLY A 611 4.28 12.44 4.37
N GLY A 612 4.45 12.89 5.61
CA GLY A 612 5.46 12.44 6.57
C GLY A 612 4.97 11.26 7.44
N GLN A 613 5.55 11.16 8.63
CA GLN A 613 5.29 10.03 9.55
C GLN A 613 4.01 10.17 10.38
N ILE A 614 3.40 11.34 10.46
CA ILE A 614 2.25 11.57 11.35
C ILE A 614 0.93 11.34 10.60
N GLY A 615 0.78 11.84 9.39
CA GLY A 615 -0.41 11.67 8.58
C GLY A 615 -1.43 12.80 8.72
N LEU A 616 -2.27 12.82 9.74
CA LEU A 616 -3.26 13.89 9.95
C LEU A 616 -2.83 14.85 11.05
N HIS A 617 -2.83 16.17 10.74
CA HIS A 617 -2.64 17.23 11.70
C HIS A 617 -3.86 18.15 11.77
N VAL A 618 -4.15 18.68 12.95
CA VAL A 618 -5.20 19.69 13.18
C VAL A 618 -4.57 20.92 13.81
N LEU A 619 -4.75 22.07 13.13
CA LEU A 619 -4.20 23.35 13.58
C LEU A 619 -5.33 24.30 13.92
N ASP A 620 -5.18 25.08 15.01
CA ASP A 620 -5.99 26.24 15.37
C ASP A 620 -5.42 27.47 14.65
N VAL A 621 -6.25 28.13 13.88
CA VAL A 621 -5.95 29.36 13.15
C VAL A 621 -6.85 30.52 13.56
N SER A 622 -7.42 30.47 14.77
CA SER A 622 -8.14 31.61 15.35
C SER A 622 -7.28 32.89 15.40
N ASP A 623 -5.96 32.75 15.46
CA ASP A 623 -4.99 33.78 15.13
C ASP A 623 -4.20 33.35 13.86
N PRO A 624 -4.57 33.81 12.66
CA PRO A 624 -3.93 33.43 11.41
C PRO A 624 -2.43 33.77 11.35
N THR A 625 -1.97 34.69 12.21
CA THR A 625 -0.55 35.07 12.27
C THR A 625 0.29 34.12 13.11
N ALA A 626 -0.35 33.23 13.88
CA ALA A 626 0.30 32.26 14.76
C ALA A 626 -0.45 30.93 14.79
N PRO A 627 -0.56 30.21 13.65
CA PRO A 627 -1.23 28.91 13.60
C PRO A 627 -0.55 27.91 14.55
N MET A 628 -1.34 27.14 15.27
CA MET A 628 -0.85 26.25 16.33
C MET A 628 -1.44 24.84 16.19
N GLU A 629 -0.60 23.83 16.18
CA GLU A 629 -1.05 22.43 16.21
C GLU A 629 -1.78 22.13 17.53
N VAL A 630 -3.00 21.66 17.45
CA VAL A 630 -3.87 21.33 18.60
C VAL A 630 -4.20 19.86 18.67
N ALA A 631 -4.06 19.13 17.56
CA ALA A 631 -4.31 17.69 17.49
C ALA A 631 -3.53 17.07 16.33
N TYR A 632 -3.27 15.77 16.44
CA TYR A 632 -2.72 14.96 15.35
C TYR A 632 -3.13 13.49 15.50
N HIS A 633 -3.08 12.78 14.39
CA HIS A 633 -3.19 11.32 14.39
C HIS A 633 -2.12 10.73 13.47
N ARG A 634 -1.41 9.75 14.01
CA ARG A 634 -0.44 8.97 13.25
C ARG A 634 -1.18 7.84 12.57
N THR A 635 -1.27 7.91 11.26
CA THR A 635 -1.92 6.87 10.47
C THR A 635 -1.03 5.63 10.36
N PRO A 636 -1.61 4.42 10.28
CA PRO A 636 -0.83 3.21 10.09
C PRO A 636 -0.20 3.14 8.69
N GLY A 637 -0.78 3.83 7.71
CA GLY A 637 -0.23 3.94 6.36
C GLY A 637 0.94 4.91 6.27
N VAL A 638 1.53 4.97 5.11
CA VAL A 638 2.63 5.86 4.80
C VAL A 638 2.12 6.98 3.91
N HIS A 639 2.22 8.21 4.34
CA HIS A 639 1.83 9.42 3.64
C HIS A 639 0.33 9.73 3.64
N GLY A 640 -0.09 10.65 4.48
CA GLY A 640 -1.35 11.36 4.31
C GLY A 640 -1.43 11.94 2.90
N HIS A 641 -2.56 11.69 2.24
CA HIS A 641 -2.74 12.07 0.83
C HIS A 641 -3.86 13.10 0.65
N ASP A 642 -4.99 12.89 1.30
CA ASP A 642 -6.17 13.75 1.16
C ASP A 642 -6.94 13.88 2.47
N VAL A 643 -7.62 15.01 2.65
CA VAL A 643 -8.47 15.26 3.81
C VAL A 643 -9.70 16.07 3.40
N ALA A 644 -10.87 15.65 3.86
CA ALA A 644 -12.12 16.37 3.70
C ALA A 644 -12.83 16.51 5.04
N VAL A 645 -13.63 17.56 5.20
CA VAL A 645 -14.42 17.79 6.41
C VAL A 645 -15.89 17.98 6.03
N ALA A 646 -16.75 17.15 6.62
CA ALA A 646 -18.19 17.25 6.42
C ALA A 646 -18.92 16.84 7.71
N ASP A 647 -20.03 17.55 8.03
CA ASP A 647 -20.91 17.25 9.16
C ASP A 647 -20.20 17.11 10.54
N GLY A 648 -19.09 17.82 10.71
CA GLY A 648 -18.28 17.80 11.94
C GLY A 648 -17.38 16.58 12.09
N LEU A 649 -17.25 15.77 11.05
CA LEU A 649 -16.32 14.67 10.94
C LEU A 649 -15.18 15.00 9.98
N VAL A 650 -14.03 14.41 10.23
CA VAL A 650 -12.85 14.47 9.37
C VAL A 650 -12.70 13.14 8.67
N TYR A 651 -12.68 13.20 7.37
CA TYR A 651 -12.43 12.06 6.48
C TYR A 651 -11.02 12.20 5.93
N PHE A 652 -10.25 11.16 6.03
CA PHE A 652 -8.84 11.19 5.72
C PHE A 652 -8.44 9.99 4.85
N LEU A 653 -7.61 10.24 3.87
CA LEU A 653 -6.94 9.20 3.09
C LEU A 653 -5.44 9.26 3.36
N ASP A 654 -4.87 8.14 3.75
CA ASP A 654 -3.50 7.82 3.37
C ASP A 654 -3.54 6.92 2.12
N PHE A 655 -2.40 6.56 1.55
CA PHE A 655 -2.41 5.73 0.33
C PHE A 655 -3.12 4.38 0.50
N THR A 656 -3.27 3.89 1.72
CA THR A 656 -3.69 2.53 2.02
C THR A 656 -4.93 2.42 2.91
N HIS A 657 -5.36 3.54 3.51
CA HIS A 657 -6.49 3.56 4.46
C HIS A 657 -7.43 4.72 4.17
N PHE A 658 -8.69 4.46 4.40
CA PHE A 658 -9.74 5.47 4.54
C PHE A 658 -10.17 5.51 6.00
N GLU A 659 -9.97 6.63 6.66
CA GLU A 659 -10.20 6.80 8.08
C GLU A 659 -11.20 7.94 8.35
N ILE A 660 -12.03 7.78 9.37
CA ILE A 660 -13.03 8.78 9.79
C ILE A 660 -12.78 9.14 11.24
N PHE A 661 -12.63 10.43 11.52
CA PHE A 661 -12.31 10.96 12.84
C PHE A 661 -13.36 11.92 13.38
N GLU A 662 -13.50 11.95 14.70
CA GLU A 662 -14.07 13.03 15.48
C GLU A 662 -12.94 13.80 16.16
N VAL A 663 -12.88 15.12 15.96
CA VAL A 663 -11.94 15.97 16.70
C VAL A 663 -12.56 16.38 18.03
N THR A 664 -11.96 15.91 19.09
CA THR A 664 -12.43 16.19 20.46
C THR A 664 -11.73 17.46 20.96
N GLN A 665 -12.44 18.59 20.98
CA GLN A 665 -11.95 19.78 21.67
C GLN A 665 -12.16 19.60 23.17
N GLU A 666 -11.10 19.29 23.91
CA GLU A 666 -11.10 19.54 25.36
C GLU A 666 -10.84 21.06 25.58
N PRO A 667 -11.55 21.73 26.49
CA PRO A 667 -11.33 23.15 26.75
C PRO A 667 -9.90 23.37 27.25
N SER A 668 -9.20 24.32 26.63
CA SER A 668 -7.83 24.73 26.90
C SER A 668 -7.55 25.03 28.37
N GLY A 669 -7.16 23.99 29.12
CA GLY A 669 -6.41 24.11 30.37
C GLY A 669 -4.96 23.77 30.04
N VAL A 670 -4.08 24.74 30.24
CA VAL A 670 -2.65 24.56 30.11
C VAL A 670 -2.23 23.41 31.01
N ASP A 671 -2.04 22.24 30.44
CA ASP A 671 -1.39 21.13 31.13
C ASP A 671 -0.01 20.92 30.50
N GLU A 672 0.97 21.00 31.38
CA GLU A 672 2.38 20.75 31.11
C GLU A 672 2.57 19.47 30.29
N ILE A 673 3.52 19.48 29.37
CA ILE A 673 4.10 18.36 28.64
C ILE A 673 4.33 17.19 29.62
N ARG A 674 3.42 16.24 29.66
CA ARG A 674 3.63 14.98 30.38
C ARG A 674 4.21 13.94 29.40
N PRO A 675 5.29 13.27 29.77
CA PRO A 675 5.81 12.16 28.97
C PRO A 675 4.82 11.00 28.94
N ALA A 676 4.69 10.37 27.80
CA ALA A 676 3.98 9.14 27.43
C ALA A 676 2.75 8.83 28.30
N SER A 677 1.57 8.81 27.72
CA SER A 677 0.32 8.51 28.42
C SER A 677 0.42 7.18 29.17
N VAL A 678 0.71 7.29 30.45
CA VAL A 678 0.39 6.22 31.37
C VAL A 678 -1.12 6.03 31.27
N VAL A 679 -1.55 4.87 30.77
CA VAL A 679 -2.96 4.45 30.85
C VAL A 679 -3.38 4.70 32.31
N SER A 680 -4.23 5.70 32.55
CA SER A 680 -4.53 6.16 33.91
C SER A 680 -5.55 5.31 34.58
N ASP A 681 -6.31 4.49 33.83
CA ASP A 681 -7.44 3.73 34.31
C ASP A 681 -7.40 2.26 33.87
N TYR A 682 -8.04 1.41 34.63
CA TYR A 682 -8.32 0.03 34.30
C TYR A 682 -9.75 -0.06 33.78
N ARG A 683 -9.92 -0.18 32.46
CA ARG A 683 -11.25 -0.18 31.82
C ARG A 683 -11.29 -1.08 30.59
N ILE A 684 -12.50 -1.53 30.25
CA ILE A 684 -12.76 -2.09 28.93
C ILE A 684 -12.96 -0.90 27.97
N HIS A 685 -12.00 -0.72 27.08
CA HIS A 685 -12.00 0.39 26.14
C HIS A 685 -13.12 0.23 25.11
N SER A 686 -13.14 -0.90 24.41
CA SER A 686 -14.17 -1.22 23.42
C SER A 686 -14.50 -2.71 23.38
N VAL A 687 -15.64 -3.06 22.79
CA VAL A 687 -16.02 -4.43 22.43
C VAL A 687 -16.70 -4.36 21.07
N TYR A 688 -16.07 -4.87 20.05
CA TYR A 688 -16.52 -4.75 18.67
C TYR A 688 -16.23 -6.01 17.84
N PRO A 689 -17.14 -6.40 16.93
CA PRO A 689 -18.50 -5.89 16.73
C PRO A 689 -19.41 -6.17 17.94
N ASN A 690 -20.38 -5.29 18.20
CA ASN A 690 -21.41 -5.49 19.24
C ASN A 690 -22.73 -4.79 18.82
N PRO A 691 -23.75 -5.52 18.36
CA PRO A 691 -23.92 -6.99 18.41
C PRO A 691 -22.92 -7.77 17.54
N PHE A 692 -22.65 -9.03 17.88
CA PHE A 692 -21.76 -9.92 17.13
C PHE A 692 -22.42 -11.28 16.85
N ASN A 693 -21.92 -11.97 15.81
CA ASN A 693 -22.41 -13.29 15.42
C ASN A 693 -21.50 -14.41 15.93
N ALA A 694 -20.28 -14.52 15.42
CA ALA A 694 -19.35 -15.58 15.81
C ALA A 694 -18.31 -15.12 16.82
N THR A 695 -17.71 -13.94 16.57
CA THR A 695 -16.62 -13.39 17.38
C THR A 695 -16.82 -11.91 17.64
N THR A 696 -16.25 -11.42 18.75
CA THR A 696 -16.10 -10.00 19.04
C THR A 696 -14.78 -9.76 19.75
N THR A 697 -14.13 -8.65 19.47
CA THR A 697 -12.87 -8.25 20.06
C THR A 697 -13.12 -7.39 21.29
N VAL A 698 -12.43 -7.69 22.38
CA VAL A 698 -12.47 -6.93 23.62
C VAL A 698 -11.13 -6.23 23.82
N VAL A 699 -11.13 -4.91 23.74
CA VAL A 699 -9.96 -4.07 24.01
C VAL A 699 -10.05 -3.54 25.44
N PHE A 700 -8.97 -3.65 26.23
CA PHE A 700 -8.96 -3.20 27.62
C PHE A 700 -7.62 -2.56 28.01
N ASP A 701 -7.70 -1.60 28.92
CA ASP A 701 -6.58 -0.80 29.39
C ASP A 701 -6.11 -1.27 30.76
N VAL A 702 -4.79 -1.39 30.93
CA VAL A 702 -4.10 -1.75 32.17
C VAL A 702 -3.19 -0.59 32.60
N ALA A 703 -3.61 0.17 33.61
CA ALA A 703 -2.89 1.38 34.04
C ALA A 703 -1.50 1.11 34.65
N GLN A 704 -1.31 0.01 35.33
CA GLN A 704 -0.02 -0.44 35.87
C GLN A 704 0.06 -1.97 35.75
N ALA A 705 1.25 -2.46 35.44
CA ALA A 705 1.49 -3.89 35.33
C ALA A 705 0.93 -4.67 36.50
N GLY A 706 0.17 -5.74 36.24
CA GLY A 706 -0.52 -6.48 37.29
C GLY A 706 -1.29 -7.69 36.77
N ARG A 707 -1.89 -8.44 37.71
CA ARG A 707 -2.71 -9.58 37.34
C ARG A 707 -4.07 -9.13 36.83
N VAL A 708 -4.38 -9.47 35.59
CA VAL A 708 -5.64 -9.18 34.91
C VAL A 708 -6.50 -10.43 34.86
N THR A 709 -7.80 -10.28 35.11
CA THR A 709 -8.83 -11.28 34.80
C THR A 709 -9.87 -10.64 33.84
N LEU A 710 -10.07 -11.22 32.69
CA LEU A 710 -11.11 -10.82 31.73
C LEU A 710 -12.06 -12.00 31.55
N GLN A 711 -13.32 -11.87 31.97
CA GLN A 711 -14.27 -12.96 32.05
C GLN A 711 -15.62 -12.57 31.52
N VAL A 712 -16.31 -13.51 30.87
CA VAL A 712 -17.65 -13.31 30.28
C VAL A 712 -18.70 -14.03 31.13
N TYR A 713 -19.80 -13.33 31.38
CA TYR A 713 -20.92 -13.82 32.14
C TYR A 713 -22.23 -13.71 31.37
N ASN A 714 -23.15 -14.64 31.54
CA ASN A 714 -24.51 -14.54 31.05
C ASN A 714 -25.39 -13.67 31.98
N ILE A 715 -26.66 -13.43 31.60
CA ILE A 715 -27.62 -12.61 32.35
C ILE A 715 -27.95 -13.20 33.73
N ALA A 716 -27.72 -14.50 33.97
CA ALA A 716 -27.89 -15.16 35.26
C ALA A 716 -26.65 -15.01 36.16
N GLY A 717 -25.62 -14.29 35.72
CA GLY A 717 -24.36 -14.10 36.48
C GLY A 717 -23.45 -15.33 36.48
N GLN A 718 -23.70 -16.30 35.62
CA GLN A 718 -22.84 -17.48 35.51
C GLN A 718 -21.72 -17.16 34.56
N LYS A 719 -20.48 -17.47 34.91
CA LYS A 719 -19.31 -17.32 34.06
C LYS A 719 -19.37 -18.35 32.93
N VAL A 720 -19.33 -17.86 31.69
CA VAL A 720 -19.40 -18.68 30.45
C VAL A 720 -18.04 -18.86 29.81
N GLN A 721 -17.13 -17.86 29.92
CA GLN A 721 -15.79 -17.93 29.34
C GLN A 721 -14.80 -17.09 30.16
N THR A 722 -13.51 -17.45 30.09
CA THR A 722 -12.41 -16.62 30.57
C THR A 722 -11.56 -16.26 29.33
N LEU A 723 -11.42 -14.97 29.06
CA LEU A 723 -10.65 -14.45 27.92
C LEU A 723 -9.20 -14.15 28.31
N ALA A 724 -8.97 -13.76 29.59
CA ALA A 724 -7.65 -13.57 30.13
C ALA A 724 -7.62 -13.89 31.61
N ASP A 725 -6.55 -14.51 32.10
CA ASP A 725 -6.21 -14.69 33.53
C ASP A 725 -4.68 -14.82 33.65
N GLY A 726 -3.99 -13.69 33.78
CA GLY A 726 -2.53 -13.67 33.80
C GLY A 726 -1.96 -12.32 34.21
N TYR A 727 -0.64 -12.19 34.12
CA TYR A 727 0.07 -10.94 34.36
C TYR A 727 0.19 -10.16 33.05
N TYR A 728 -0.16 -8.88 33.07
CA TYR A 728 -0.12 -7.97 31.95
C TYR A 728 0.68 -6.74 32.31
N ASP A 729 1.45 -6.22 31.34
CA ASP A 729 2.14 -4.95 31.50
C ASP A 729 1.16 -3.77 31.45
N ALA A 730 1.62 -2.58 31.80
CA ALA A 730 0.84 -1.37 31.62
C ALA A 730 0.69 -1.08 30.13
N GLY A 731 -0.55 -0.77 29.70
CA GLY A 731 -0.84 -0.53 28.28
C GLY A 731 -2.22 -1.03 27.86
N ARG A 732 -2.48 -0.98 26.58
CA ARG A 732 -3.70 -1.45 25.91
C ARG A 732 -3.52 -2.89 25.45
N HIS A 733 -4.52 -3.74 25.70
CA HIS A 733 -4.50 -5.16 25.39
C HIS A 733 -5.79 -5.59 24.73
N THR A 734 -5.70 -6.60 23.88
CA THR A 734 -6.83 -7.12 23.09
C THR A 734 -7.05 -8.61 23.37
N ARG A 735 -8.32 -9.07 23.37
CA ARG A 735 -8.71 -10.49 23.45
C ARG A 735 -9.98 -10.73 22.65
N VAL A 736 -10.01 -11.86 21.98
CA VAL A 736 -11.17 -12.27 21.17
C VAL A 736 -12.13 -13.09 22.01
N PHE A 737 -13.39 -12.71 22.02
CA PHE A 737 -14.50 -13.48 22.58
C PHE A 737 -15.22 -14.24 21.46
N ARG A 738 -15.12 -15.56 21.48
CA ARG A 738 -15.78 -16.45 20.51
C ARG A 738 -17.08 -16.98 21.10
N SER A 739 -18.16 -16.96 20.31
CA SER A 739 -19.49 -17.39 20.74
C SER A 739 -19.59 -18.91 20.96
N ASN A 740 -18.74 -19.71 20.32
CA ASN A 740 -18.76 -21.17 20.38
C ASN A 740 -20.20 -21.71 20.45
N ASP A 741 -20.57 -22.45 21.53
CA ASP A 741 -21.90 -23.01 21.76
C ASP A 741 -22.86 -22.12 22.53
N LEU A 742 -22.57 -20.82 22.67
CA LEU A 742 -23.40 -19.88 23.43
C LEU A 742 -24.66 -19.53 22.60
N ALA A 743 -25.81 -19.40 23.32
CA ALA A 743 -27.07 -18.99 22.71
C ALA A 743 -27.09 -17.48 22.42
N SER A 744 -27.86 -17.06 21.41
CA SER A 744 -28.14 -15.63 21.19
C SER A 744 -28.67 -14.97 22.46
N GLY A 745 -28.16 -13.82 22.83
CA GLY A 745 -28.55 -13.14 24.05
C GLY A 745 -27.54 -12.11 24.52
N ILE A 746 -27.81 -11.55 25.70
CA ILE A 746 -26.94 -10.55 26.35
C ILE A 746 -25.93 -11.25 27.24
N TYR A 747 -24.68 -10.81 27.12
CA TYR A 747 -23.57 -11.20 27.94
C TYR A 747 -22.89 -9.96 28.54
N PHE A 748 -22.05 -10.17 29.54
CA PHE A 748 -21.29 -9.10 30.21
C PHE A 748 -19.83 -9.52 30.26
N VAL A 749 -18.97 -8.69 29.67
CA VAL A 749 -17.51 -8.83 29.84
C VAL A 749 -17.08 -8.07 31.07
N HIS A 750 -16.38 -8.73 31.97
CA HIS A 750 -15.85 -8.17 33.20
C HIS A 750 -14.34 -8.16 33.19
N LEU A 751 -13.77 -6.99 33.38
CA LEU A 751 -12.35 -6.77 33.61
C LEU A 751 -12.12 -6.66 35.13
N GLY A 752 -11.17 -7.39 35.66
CA GLY A 752 -10.71 -7.28 37.05
C GLY A 752 -9.19 -7.14 37.11
N VAL A 753 -8.69 -6.04 37.69
CA VAL A 753 -7.26 -5.78 37.88
C VAL A 753 -7.04 -5.12 39.23
N ASN A 754 -6.19 -5.70 40.09
CA ASN A 754 -5.82 -5.13 41.39
C ASN A 754 -7.00 -4.66 42.25
N GLY A 755 -8.16 -5.37 42.17
CA GLY A 755 -9.37 -5.02 42.93
C GLY A 755 -10.30 -4.00 42.22
N ILE A 756 -9.88 -3.37 41.17
CA ILE A 756 -10.72 -2.53 40.30
C ILE A 756 -11.50 -3.43 39.34
N ARG A 757 -12.74 -3.05 39.04
CA ARG A 757 -13.60 -3.80 38.14
C ARG A 757 -14.26 -2.85 37.14
N ASP A 758 -14.26 -3.26 35.87
CA ASP A 758 -15.08 -2.64 34.83
C ASP A 758 -15.91 -3.68 34.08
N MET A 759 -17.02 -3.27 33.46
CA MET A 759 -17.96 -4.16 32.83
C MET A 759 -18.59 -3.55 31.59
N ARG A 760 -18.63 -4.33 30.51
CA ARG A 760 -19.31 -3.96 29.26
C ARG A 760 -20.36 -5.00 28.86
N LYS A 761 -21.50 -4.51 28.38
CA LYS A 761 -22.57 -5.34 27.81
C LYS A 761 -22.21 -5.70 26.34
N VAL A 762 -22.39 -6.97 25.99
CA VAL A 762 -22.24 -7.48 24.65
C VAL A 762 -23.47 -8.29 24.23
N VAL A 763 -23.83 -8.24 22.98
CA VAL A 763 -25.02 -8.88 22.43
C VAL A 763 -24.63 -9.87 21.35
N LEU A 764 -24.88 -11.16 21.61
CA LEU A 764 -24.66 -12.22 20.63
C LEU A 764 -25.96 -12.42 19.82
N VAL A 765 -25.86 -12.38 18.51
CA VAL A 765 -26.96 -12.61 17.54
C VAL A 765 -26.52 -13.71 16.59
N ARG A 766 -27.19 -14.86 16.65
CA ARG A 766 -26.99 -15.99 15.73
C ARG A 766 -28.09 -16.06 14.70
#